data_f05f27146ad2d6fdb4d6a4fb59dc7484
#
_entry.id   f05f27146ad2d6fdb4d6a4fb59dc7484
#
_cell.length_a   1.000
_cell.length_b   1.000
_cell.length_c   1.000
_cell.angle_alpha   90.00
_cell.angle_beta   90.00
_cell.angle_gamma   90.00
#
_symmetry.space_group_name_H-M   'P 1'
#
loop_
_entity.id
_entity.type
_entity.pdbx_description
1 polymer ?
#
loop_
_entity_poly.entity_id
_entity_poly.type
_entity_poly.pdbx_seq_one_letter_code
_entity_poly.pdbx_strand_id
1 'polypeptide(L)'
;MRANTNIVLKERLQLQLTDFKGVDFSSSPLRVQQNRASDMSNFINEYGVNKKRNGWNELFRIEINRIPQRINGVFYYVNGERKEMLVHAGKRFYRIIESDGTYTPQDITLSSTYEEAKCNLNLLKDQRSQAFFNKSKVYIIGCGDYLVYGSWNGGETYELRRVFDNEDTYIPTTTISIDDDSIIEDTRASLDDVNCLSSRRINQLLGTSAGSATWTVDTGSIDENTTVKIVLETMNGEEPITKNITNNGGDKKVLYDGATAVGSIDFANGKITLSIATTPQTENRDNIFVTFKHKTEGYSERITNCNFGILFGVSGNTDRLFLSGNSDYPNVDFHSEMDDYTYFGDLNTASMGSDSVAVNGYARLSDSTLVIYKEETGQEASIFYRTGSYQEYYDNAGNLESIRGVFPTSAGSIGEGVVSRHACVNFAGDNLILSHNGVFGIVLANNVATTERYTRERSRSINERLRTHGDLSEAVAIVYKNRYYLALDGVCYIADSRFKYTREDDIDGSYNYEWWFWENVPARVWANINNKLYFGTPDGQVCVFDNEYTDRTYQTTEAGDLALDIVNNKISYNSNIRVGLIENDIIKFSTSGIYSLYLDNFNVENNRIYVSEEAIAGIQDGTEVYADNISGSNLLTNTKYIVAEVDRGDCSFVLTDSDGEEITLDNSFRLCKLLSGQELYITNVLETSFQLKERKGNTALTLTSYNGATPTSIIAKVSHKENVVAKWYTPVFDLGTNESSKTLLKMTISTEAEVNGKLSFGYETRNASKFINAKGINVFSFDNFSFENFSFDTGFANSYSVKVNERNFNFIIFRFISDSDSDCAVNNFTIIYKINKQNKGVE
;
A
#
# COMPACT_ATOMS: atom_id res chain seq x y z
N MET A 1 24.12 -80.91 -6.16
CA MET A 1 23.71 -79.80 -5.28
C MET A 1 23.46 -78.56 -6.16
N ARG A 2 22.20 -78.26 -6.34
CA ARG A 2 21.78 -76.94 -7.03
C ARG A 2 21.73 -75.90 -5.95
N ALA A 3 22.57 -74.88 -6.06
CA ALA A 3 22.48 -73.75 -5.22
C ALA A 3 21.25 -72.90 -5.59
N ASN A 4 20.27 -72.86 -4.71
CA ASN A 4 19.16 -71.96 -4.80
C ASN A 4 19.65 -70.54 -4.48
N THR A 5 19.99 -69.77 -5.50
CA THR A 5 20.19 -68.34 -5.37
C THR A 5 18.79 -67.69 -5.26
N ASN A 6 18.32 -67.48 -4.04
CA ASN A 6 17.23 -66.59 -3.78
C ASN A 6 17.65 -65.16 -4.21
N ILE A 7 17.32 -64.77 -5.44
CA ILE A 7 17.38 -63.40 -5.88
C ILE A 7 16.24 -62.64 -5.17
N VAL A 8 16.52 -62.12 -3.99
CA VAL A 8 15.60 -61.15 -3.36
C VAL A 8 15.66 -59.92 -4.24
N LEU A 9 14.66 -59.76 -5.10
CA LEU A 9 14.41 -58.53 -5.79
C LEU A 9 14.28 -57.42 -4.73
N LYS A 10 15.28 -56.55 -4.62
CA LYS A 10 15.20 -55.37 -3.73
C LYS A 10 14.05 -54.54 -4.20
N GLU A 11 13.01 -54.41 -3.39
CA GLU A 11 11.80 -53.66 -3.69
C GLU A 11 12.15 -52.19 -3.91
N ARG A 12 11.68 -51.65 -5.04
CA ARG A 12 11.83 -50.22 -5.33
C ARG A 12 10.62 -49.55 -4.73
N LEU A 13 10.86 -48.59 -3.86
CA LEU A 13 9.83 -47.79 -3.21
C LEU A 13 9.72 -46.45 -3.90
N GLN A 14 8.54 -45.86 -3.86
CA GLN A 14 8.21 -44.55 -4.43
C GLN A 14 7.66 -43.64 -3.35
N LEU A 15 8.13 -42.38 -3.32
CA LEU A 15 7.53 -41.28 -2.60
C LEU A 15 7.12 -40.21 -3.62
N GLN A 16 5.90 -39.70 -3.51
CA GLN A 16 5.35 -38.68 -4.38
C GLN A 16 4.82 -37.53 -3.56
N LEU A 17 5.14 -36.29 -3.98
CA LEU A 17 4.62 -35.05 -3.45
C LEU A 17 3.76 -34.41 -4.54
N THR A 18 2.46 -34.28 -4.31
CA THR A 18 1.49 -33.76 -5.29
C THR A 18 0.64 -32.62 -4.76
N ASP A 19 0.62 -32.43 -3.45
CA ASP A 19 -0.15 -31.39 -2.78
C ASP A 19 0.81 -30.54 -1.94
N PHE A 20 1.33 -29.49 -2.56
CA PHE A 20 2.26 -28.57 -1.92
C PHE A 20 1.50 -27.65 -0.97
N LYS A 21 1.76 -27.77 0.31
CA LYS A 21 1.20 -26.93 1.36
C LYS A 21 2.16 -25.79 1.71
N GLY A 22 1.75 -24.98 2.69
CA GLY A 22 2.53 -23.85 3.19
C GLY A 22 3.83 -24.26 3.91
N VAL A 23 4.39 -23.34 4.65
CA VAL A 23 5.64 -23.50 5.42
C VAL A 23 5.35 -23.80 6.88
N ASP A 24 6.25 -24.53 7.51
CA ASP A 24 6.28 -24.74 8.97
C ASP A 24 7.67 -24.40 9.52
N PHE A 25 7.85 -23.15 9.93
CA PHE A 25 9.07 -22.64 10.58
C PHE A 25 9.14 -22.99 12.07
N SER A 26 8.02 -23.36 12.68
CA SER A 26 7.92 -23.58 14.13
C SER A 26 8.24 -25.01 14.55
N SER A 27 8.12 -25.96 13.63
CA SER A 27 8.44 -27.37 13.91
C SER A 27 9.87 -27.71 13.51
N SER A 28 10.50 -28.63 14.26
CA SER A 28 11.77 -29.20 13.81
C SER A 28 11.62 -29.81 12.41
N PRO A 29 12.58 -29.64 11.49
CA PRO A 29 12.48 -30.16 10.11
C PRO A 29 12.19 -31.68 10.03
N LEU A 30 12.49 -32.44 11.08
CA LEU A 30 12.14 -33.85 11.20
C LEU A 30 10.66 -34.14 11.51
N ARG A 31 9.93 -33.11 12.00
CA ARG A 31 8.53 -33.21 12.43
C ARG A 31 7.57 -32.45 11.52
N VAL A 32 8.09 -31.67 10.57
CA VAL A 32 7.26 -31.00 9.57
C VAL A 32 6.51 -32.04 8.73
N GLN A 33 5.23 -31.79 8.46
CA GLN A 33 4.43 -32.70 7.63
C GLN A 33 4.99 -32.81 6.21
N GLN A 34 4.86 -33.98 5.63
CA GLN A 34 5.48 -34.38 4.36
C GLN A 34 5.27 -33.37 3.21
N ASN A 35 4.10 -32.76 3.11
CA ASN A 35 3.73 -31.87 2.01
C ASN A 35 3.95 -30.37 2.33
N ARG A 36 4.46 -30.04 3.53
CA ARG A 36 4.83 -28.66 3.90
C ARG A 36 6.30 -28.42 3.68
N ALA A 37 6.64 -27.17 3.45
CA ALA A 37 8.04 -26.77 3.43
C ALA A 37 8.59 -26.66 4.85
N SER A 38 9.82 -27.11 5.07
CA SER A 38 10.59 -26.81 6.29
C SER A 38 11.27 -25.45 6.18
N ASP A 39 11.50 -24.96 4.95
CA ASP A 39 11.94 -23.62 4.61
C ASP A 39 11.41 -23.25 3.23
N MET A 40 10.98 -21.98 3.07
CA MET A 40 10.37 -21.53 1.82
C MET A 40 10.51 -20.02 1.70
N SER A 41 10.70 -19.55 0.46
CA SER A 41 10.46 -18.15 0.10
C SER A 41 9.87 -18.04 -1.31
N ASN A 42 9.01 -17.02 -1.51
CA ASN A 42 8.50 -16.58 -2.81
C ASN A 42 7.76 -17.64 -3.66
N PHE A 43 7.32 -18.73 -3.05
CA PHE A 43 6.32 -19.62 -3.61
C PHE A 43 4.95 -19.40 -2.99
N ILE A 44 3.91 -19.76 -3.72
CA ILE A 44 2.52 -19.75 -3.26
C ILE A 44 1.75 -20.88 -3.94
N ASN A 45 0.80 -21.47 -3.24
CA ASN A 45 -0.07 -22.47 -3.85
C ASN A 45 -1.19 -21.81 -4.65
N GLU A 46 -1.34 -22.21 -5.91
CA GLU A 46 -2.47 -21.87 -6.76
C GLU A 46 -3.08 -23.15 -7.33
N TYR A 47 -4.27 -23.51 -6.83
CA TYR A 47 -5.02 -24.69 -7.27
C TYR A 47 -4.23 -26.03 -7.19
N GLY A 48 -3.43 -26.22 -6.15
CA GLY A 48 -2.61 -27.42 -5.93
C GLY A 48 -1.22 -27.35 -6.54
N VAL A 49 -0.91 -26.31 -7.31
CA VAL A 49 0.38 -26.08 -7.94
C VAL A 49 1.20 -25.10 -7.11
N ASN A 50 2.47 -25.41 -6.88
CA ASN A 50 3.36 -24.51 -6.17
C ASN A 50 4.01 -23.54 -7.17
N LYS A 51 3.48 -22.30 -7.24
CA LYS A 51 3.90 -21.25 -8.19
C LYS A 51 4.82 -20.22 -7.54
N LYS A 52 5.76 -19.75 -8.31
CA LYS A 52 6.57 -18.59 -7.98
C LYS A 52 5.69 -17.34 -7.91
N ARG A 53 5.93 -16.45 -6.93
CA ARG A 53 5.19 -15.20 -6.84
C ARG A 53 5.52 -14.26 -7.99
N ASN A 54 4.58 -13.44 -8.34
CA ASN A 54 4.82 -12.31 -9.22
C ASN A 54 5.73 -11.29 -8.52
N GLY A 55 6.48 -10.53 -9.31
CA GLY A 55 7.26 -9.40 -8.87
C GLY A 55 6.41 -8.15 -8.68
N TRP A 56 7.07 -7.09 -8.31
CA TRP A 56 6.47 -5.77 -8.19
C TRP A 56 7.30 -4.71 -8.92
N ASN A 57 6.61 -3.65 -9.36
CA ASN A 57 7.23 -2.49 -9.99
C ASN A 57 7.08 -1.27 -9.12
N GLU A 58 8.15 -0.52 -8.91
CA GLU A 58 8.09 0.84 -8.43
C GLU A 58 7.42 1.71 -9.50
N LEU A 59 6.35 2.42 -9.14
CA LEU A 59 5.68 3.36 -10.04
C LEU A 59 6.34 4.73 -9.99
N PHE A 60 6.59 5.19 -8.77
CA PHE A 60 7.26 6.46 -8.49
C PHE A 60 7.83 6.45 -7.08
N ARG A 61 8.70 7.45 -6.83
CA ARG A 61 9.28 7.69 -5.50
C ARG A 61 9.06 9.14 -5.11
N ILE A 62 8.78 9.37 -3.84
CA ILE A 62 8.64 10.72 -3.28
C ILE A 62 9.90 11.06 -2.49
N GLU A 63 10.61 12.08 -2.96
CA GLU A 63 11.83 12.59 -2.35
C GLU A 63 11.74 14.12 -2.19
N ILE A 64 12.31 14.63 -1.10
CA ILE A 64 12.52 16.06 -0.91
C ILE A 64 14.02 16.29 -0.77
N ASN A 65 14.61 17.08 -1.67
CA ASN A 65 16.06 17.28 -1.71
C ASN A 65 16.83 15.95 -1.70
N ARG A 66 16.39 14.97 -2.48
CA ARG A 66 16.97 13.61 -2.56
C ARG A 66 16.87 12.78 -1.27
N ILE A 67 16.09 13.22 -0.31
CA ILE A 67 15.80 12.43 0.89
C ILE A 67 14.46 11.72 0.69
N PRO A 68 14.44 10.38 0.64
CA PRO A 68 13.20 9.64 0.52
C PRO A 68 12.23 10.00 1.64
N GLN A 69 10.95 10.17 1.29
CA GLN A 69 9.90 10.45 2.24
C GLN A 69 9.11 9.19 2.51
N ARG A 70 9.11 8.73 3.76
CA ARG A 70 8.42 7.52 4.20
C ARG A 70 6.94 7.56 3.79
N ILE A 71 6.46 6.55 3.08
CA ILE A 71 5.05 6.47 2.69
C ILE A 71 4.21 6.04 3.89
N ASN A 72 3.28 6.91 4.27
CA ASN A 72 2.42 6.75 5.44
C ASN A 72 0.96 6.44 5.08
N GLY A 73 0.58 6.59 3.81
CA GLY A 73 -0.75 6.27 3.31
C GLY A 73 -0.81 6.33 1.79
N VAL A 74 -1.57 5.43 1.20
CA VAL A 74 -1.90 5.41 -0.24
C VAL A 74 -3.40 5.23 -0.35
N PHE A 75 -4.09 6.19 -0.95
CA PHE A 75 -5.54 6.24 -1.03
C PHE A 75 -5.99 6.44 -2.46
N TYR A 76 -7.16 5.94 -2.80
CA TYR A 76 -7.72 6.11 -4.11
C TYR A 76 -9.04 6.89 -4.01
N TYR A 77 -9.00 8.13 -4.47
CA TYR A 77 -10.16 9.02 -4.48
C TYR A 77 -10.96 8.83 -5.77
N VAL A 78 -12.26 8.64 -5.62
CA VAL A 78 -13.19 8.52 -6.76
C VAL A 78 -14.40 9.42 -6.53
N ASN A 79 -14.65 10.33 -7.47
CA ASN A 79 -15.84 11.16 -7.49
C ASN A 79 -16.31 11.34 -8.94
N GLY A 80 -17.32 10.59 -9.33
CA GLY A 80 -17.77 10.52 -10.72
C GLY A 80 -16.66 9.97 -11.64
N GLU A 81 -16.33 10.74 -12.67
CA GLU A 81 -15.26 10.39 -13.61
C GLU A 81 -13.84 10.69 -13.07
N ARG A 82 -13.75 11.51 -12.02
CA ARG A 82 -12.47 11.86 -11.42
C ARG A 82 -11.95 10.74 -10.57
N LYS A 83 -10.77 10.26 -10.92
CA LYS A 83 -10.06 9.18 -10.23
C LYS A 83 -8.65 9.64 -9.96
N GLU A 84 -8.22 9.62 -8.70
CA GLU A 84 -6.92 10.13 -8.30
C GLU A 84 -6.32 9.24 -7.22
N MET A 85 -5.01 9.05 -7.29
CA MET A 85 -4.25 8.46 -6.21
C MET A 85 -3.73 9.59 -5.31
N LEU A 86 -4.01 9.50 -4.01
CA LEU A 86 -3.52 10.39 -2.97
C LEU A 86 -2.49 9.64 -2.14
N VAL A 87 -1.36 10.29 -1.87
CA VAL A 87 -0.27 9.69 -1.10
C VAL A 87 0.14 10.61 0.05
N HIS A 88 0.13 10.06 1.26
CA HIS A 88 0.76 10.70 2.41
C HIS A 88 2.21 10.23 2.50
N ALA A 89 3.16 11.14 2.35
CA ALA A 89 4.59 10.85 2.43
C ALA A 89 5.32 11.88 3.31
N GLY A 90 6.00 11.40 4.35
CA GLY A 90 6.64 12.25 5.33
C GLY A 90 5.63 13.21 5.97
N LYS A 91 5.87 14.51 5.84
CA LYS A 91 4.99 15.58 6.35
C LYS A 91 4.09 16.21 5.27
N ARG A 92 3.85 15.51 4.15
CA ARG A 92 3.14 16.09 3.00
C ARG A 92 2.15 15.12 2.39
N PHE A 93 1.15 15.69 1.72
CA PHE A 93 0.21 14.96 0.89
C PHE A 93 0.44 15.30 -0.58
N TYR A 94 0.33 14.28 -1.40
CA TYR A 94 0.53 14.38 -2.84
C TYR A 94 -0.67 13.81 -3.58
N ARG A 95 -1.03 14.47 -4.67
CA ARG A 95 -1.88 13.94 -5.71
C ARG A 95 -1.00 13.42 -6.83
N ILE A 96 -1.26 12.22 -7.30
CA ILE A 96 -0.47 11.60 -8.36
C ILE A 96 -1.16 11.84 -9.69
N ILE A 97 -0.46 12.49 -10.59
CA ILE A 97 -0.89 12.71 -11.96
C ILE A 97 -0.27 11.62 -12.83
N GLU A 98 -1.12 10.86 -13.51
CA GLU A 98 -0.68 9.85 -14.48
C GLU A 98 -0.82 10.42 -15.90
N SER A 99 0.26 10.39 -16.67
CA SER A 99 0.29 10.76 -18.08
C SER A 99 1.23 9.82 -18.83
N ASP A 100 0.71 9.12 -19.81
CA ASP A 100 1.47 8.19 -20.67
C ASP A 100 2.33 7.17 -19.86
N GLY A 101 1.75 6.62 -18.79
CA GLY A 101 2.44 5.67 -17.92
C GLY A 101 3.52 6.29 -17.02
N THR A 102 3.61 7.61 -16.98
CA THR A 102 4.47 8.35 -16.06
C THR A 102 3.64 8.90 -14.92
N TYR A 103 4.11 8.69 -13.70
CA TYR A 103 3.45 9.12 -12.47
C TYR A 103 4.21 10.32 -11.89
N THR A 104 3.53 11.46 -11.76
CA THR A 104 4.14 12.69 -11.23
C THR A 104 3.45 13.08 -9.92
N PRO A 105 4.16 13.07 -8.78
CA PRO A 105 3.64 13.56 -7.51
C PRO A 105 3.49 15.10 -7.53
N GLN A 106 2.28 15.58 -7.25
CA GLN A 106 1.99 16.99 -7.04
C GLN A 106 1.68 17.23 -5.57
N ASP A 107 2.44 18.10 -4.90
CA ASP A 107 2.19 18.48 -3.50
C ASP A 107 0.86 19.24 -3.40
N ILE A 108 -0.05 18.75 -2.59
CA ILE A 108 -1.36 19.35 -2.29
C ILE A 108 -1.50 19.76 -0.83
N THR A 109 -0.43 19.69 -0.05
CA THR A 109 -0.44 20.02 1.38
C THR A 109 -0.80 21.47 1.60
N LEU A 110 -0.37 22.35 0.71
CA LEU A 110 -0.66 23.77 0.70
C LEU A 110 -1.48 24.09 -0.56
N SER A 111 -2.75 24.42 -0.38
CA SER A 111 -3.57 24.90 -1.49
C SER A 111 -3.36 26.39 -1.76
N SER A 112 -3.20 26.76 -3.03
CA SER A 112 -3.06 28.18 -3.44
C SER A 112 -4.32 29.03 -3.19
N THR A 113 -5.47 28.38 -3.00
CA THR A 113 -6.78 29.06 -2.76
C THR A 113 -7.12 29.12 -1.28
N TYR A 114 -6.38 28.42 -0.42
CA TYR A 114 -6.62 28.39 1.01
C TYR A 114 -5.62 29.31 1.73
N GLU A 115 -6.10 30.13 2.67
CA GLU A 115 -5.24 31.05 3.41
C GLU A 115 -4.07 30.29 4.08
N GLU A 116 -2.84 30.73 3.84
CA GLU A 116 -1.61 30.07 4.29
C GLU A 116 -1.59 29.79 5.80
N ALA A 117 -2.21 30.67 6.60
CA ALA A 117 -2.37 30.49 8.05
C ALA A 117 -3.28 29.28 8.42
N LYS A 118 -4.18 28.86 7.54
CA LYS A 118 -5.08 27.70 7.74
C LYS A 118 -4.49 26.40 7.22
N CYS A 119 -3.49 26.48 6.35
CA CYS A 119 -2.80 25.33 5.75
C CYS A 119 -1.50 24.96 6.46
N ASN A 120 -1.17 25.59 7.56
CA ASN A 120 0.03 25.22 8.33
C ASN A 120 -0.23 23.91 9.08
N LEU A 121 -0.22 22.83 8.32
CA LEU A 121 -0.45 21.47 8.82
C LEU A 121 0.84 20.98 9.50
N ASN A 122 0.76 20.69 10.78
CA ASN A 122 1.88 20.08 11.51
C ASN A 122 1.80 18.55 11.43
N LEU A 123 1.94 18.02 10.24
CA LEU A 123 1.83 16.59 9.98
C LEU A 123 2.99 15.80 10.61
N LEU A 124 2.68 14.61 11.10
CA LEU A 124 3.63 13.70 11.70
C LEU A 124 4.28 12.84 10.61
N LYS A 125 5.61 12.90 10.49
CA LYS A 125 6.36 12.30 9.38
C LYS A 125 6.40 10.77 9.40
N ASP A 126 6.21 10.15 10.58
CA ASP A 126 6.42 8.71 10.78
C ASP A 126 5.13 7.96 11.15
N GLN A 127 3.98 8.65 11.19
CA GLN A 127 2.70 8.03 11.47
C GLN A 127 1.94 7.66 10.20
N ARG A 128 1.39 6.45 10.19
CA ARG A 128 0.50 5.99 9.11
C ARG A 128 -0.85 6.67 9.24
N SER A 129 -1.42 7.06 8.11
CA SER A 129 -2.75 7.64 8.00
C SER A 129 -3.76 6.63 7.45
N GLN A 130 -5.02 6.86 7.77
CA GLN A 130 -6.17 6.12 7.26
C GLN A 130 -7.14 7.08 6.60
N ALA A 131 -7.87 6.60 5.59
CA ALA A 131 -8.83 7.39 4.84
C ALA A 131 -10.22 6.76 4.90
N PHE A 132 -11.24 7.59 5.09
CA PHE A 132 -12.64 7.22 5.16
C PHE A 132 -13.45 8.05 4.19
N PHE A 133 -14.23 7.38 3.33
CA PHE A 133 -15.02 8.03 2.30
C PHE A 133 -16.43 8.31 2.80
N ASN A 134 -16.89 9.54 2.59
CA ASN A 134 -18.27 9.92 2.80
C ASN A 134 -18.72 10.86 1.69
N LYS A 135 -19.76 10.47 0.96
CA LYS A 135 -20.28 11.22 -0.19
C LYS A 135 -19.17 11.48 -1.23
N SER A 136 -18.85 12.75 -1.52
CA SER A 136 -17.83 13.16 -2.48
C SER A 136 -16.49 13.54 -1.85
N LYS A 137 -16.31 13.27 -0.54
CA LYS A 137 -15.13 13.67 0.21
C LYS A 137 -14.44 12.46 0.85
N VAL A 138 -13.15 12.57 1.07
CA VAL A 138 -12.34 11.62 1.82
C VAL A 138 -11.75 12.30 3.05
N TYR A 139 -12.01 11.71 4.21
CA TYR A 139 -11.53 12.16 5.51
C TYR A 139 -10.31 11.36 5.91
N ILE A 140 -9.26 12.05 6.36
CA ILE A 140 -7.96 11.44 6.64
C ILE A 140 -7.56 11.71 8.07
N ILE A 141 -7.21 10.65 8.80
CA ILE A 141 -6.78 10.65 10.20
C ILE A 141 -5.43 9.95 10.37
N GLY A 142 -4.77 10.12 11.52
CA GLY A 142 -3.50 9.47 11.86
C GLY A 142 -2.27 10.23 11.40
N CYS A 143 -2.44 11.36 10.74
CA CYS A 143 -1.34 12.21 10.28
C CYS A 143 -0.97 13.35 11.25
N GLY A 144 -1.57 13.40 12.44
CA GLY A 144 -1.41 14.48 13.42
C GLY A 144 -2.40 15.62 13.24
N ASP A 145 -3.36 15.45 12.33
CA ASP A 145 -4.48 16.37 12.11
C ASP A 145 -5.66 15.58 11.54
N TYR A 146 -6.84 16.20 11.50
CA TYR A 146 -8.01 15.63 10.84
C TYR A 146 -8.29 16.43 9.57
N LEU A 147 -8.08 15.77 8.43
CA LEU A 147 -8.10 16.40 7.12
C LEU A 147 -9.25 15.89 6.27
N VAL A 148 -9.64 16.71 5.30
CA VAL A 148 -10.61 16.35 4.27
C VAL A 148 -10.11 16.75 2.90
N TYR A 149 -10.14 15.82 1.95
CA TYR A 149 -9.91 16.11 0.54
C TYR A 149 -11.20 15.92 -0.24
N GLY A 150 -11.47 16.82 -1.15
CA GLY A 150 -12.66 16.73 -1.98
C GLY A 150 -12.87 17.97 -2.82
N SER A 151 -14.08 18.04 -3.39
CA SER A 151 -14.52 19.14 -4.25
C SER A 151 -15.11 20.27 -3.42
N TRP A 152 -14.77 21.48 -3.82
CA TRP A 152 -15.21 22.74 -3.20
C TRP A 152 -15.76 23.68 -4.27
N ASN A 153 -16.46 24.75 -3.86
CA ASN A 153 -17.02 25.76 -4.77
C ASN A 153 -17.84 25.16 -5.92
N GLY A 154 -18.75 24.24 -5.60
CA GLY A 154 -19.62 23.63 -6.62
C GLY A 154 -18.90 22.65 -7.57
N GLY A 155 -17.70 22.19 -7.24
CA GLY A 155 -16.92 21.24 -8.02
C GLY A 155 -15.78 21.85 -8.83
N GLU A 156 -15.53 23.16 -8.68
CA GLU A 156 -14.48 23.85 -9.46
C GLU A 156 -13.08 23.59 -8.93
N THR A 157 -12.92 23.43 -7.60
CA THR A 157 -11.62 23.20 -6.95
C THR A 157 -11.59 21.89 -6.18
N TYR A 158 -10.43 21.24 -6.19
CA TYR A 158 -10.15 20.03 -5.40
C TYR A 158 -8.94 20.27 -4.51
N GLU A 159 -9.17 20.26 -3.21
CA GLU A 159 -8.19 20.67 -2.22
C GLU A 159 -8.19 19.78 -0.99
N LEU A 160 -7.04 19.76 -0.30
CA LEU A 160 -6.90 19.22 1.04
C LEU A 160 -7.09 20.35 2.06
N ARG A 161 -7.98 20.14 3.02
CA ARG A 161 -8.29 21.14 4.07
C ARG A 161 -8.35 20.47 5.44
N ARG A 162 -8.21 21.26 6.49
CA ARG A 162 -8.54 20.82 7.85
C ARG A 162 -10.06 20.71 8.00
N VAL A 163 -10.53 19.76 8.78
CA VAL A 163 -11.96 19.65 9.12
C VAL A 163 -12.37 20.68 10.17
N PHE A 164 -11.47 20.99 11.12
CA PHE A 164 -11.77 21.94 12.20
C PHE A 164 -12.13 23.32 11.63
N ASP A 165 -13.28 23.86 12.06
CA ASP A 165 -13.86 25.16 11.66
C ASP A 165 -13.94 25.40 10.15
N ASN A 166 -13.94 24.33 9.34
CA ASN A 166 -14.12 24.43 7.90
C ASN A 166 -15.55 24.94 7.55
N GLU A 167 -15.74 25.40 6.33
CA GLU A 167 -17.05 25.87 5.85
C GLU A 167 -18.15 24.81 5.91
N ASP A 168 -17.77 23.52 5.72
CA ASP A 168 -18.70 22.39 5.77
C ASP A 168 -18.79 21.73 7.17
N THR A 169 -18.01 22.20 8.14
CA THR A 169 -18.05 21.64 9.49
C THR A 169 -19.36 21.94 10.16
N TYR A 170 -20.04 20.91 10.64
CA TYR A 170 -21.34 21.05 11.29
C TYR A 170 -21.31 22.04 12.43
N ILE A 171 -22.26 22.96 12.42
CA ILE A 171 -22.45 23.94 13.49
C ILE A 171 -23.68 23.54 14.29
N PRO A 172 -23.51 23.19 15.56
CA PRO A 172 -24.62 22.70 16.37
C PRO A 172 -25.71 23.75 16.57
N THR A 173 -26.96 23.32 16.51
CA THR A 173 -28.12 24.08 16.97
C THR A 173 -28.37 23.77 18.44
N THR A 174 -28.04 24.70 19.31
CA THR A 174 -28.00 24.44 20.73
C THR A 174 -29.30 24.82 21.48
N THR A 175 -29.98 25.85 20.98
CA THR A 175 -31.27 26.27 21.56
C THR A 175 -32.23 26.77 20.49
N ILE A 176 -33.51 26.51 20.71
CA ILE A 176 -34.61 27.05 19.90
C ILE A 176 -35.63 27.75 20.77
N SER A 177 -36.40 28.68 20.19
CA SER A 177 -37.56 29.28 20.80
C SER A 177 -38.79 28.37 20.61
N ILE A 178 -39.50 28.13 21.69
CA ILE A 178 -40.78 27.43 21.67
C ILE A 178 -41.87 28.44 22.06
N ASP A 179 -43.01 28.41 21.38
CA ASP A 179 -44.11 29.30 21.67
C ASP A 179 -44.65 29.01 23.11
N ASP A 180 -45.00 30.09 23.84
CA ASP A 180 -45.45 29.99 25.24
C ASP A 180 -46.75 29.19 25.43
N ASP A 181 -47.48 28.93 24.36
CA ASP A 181 -48.67 28.05 24.39
C ASP A 181 -48.31 26.57 24.58
N SER A 182 -47.01 26.22 24.46
CA SER A 182 -46.53 24.89 24.86
C SER A 182 -46.51 24.75 26.37
N ILE A 183 -47.14 23.72 26.90
CA ILE A 183 -47.25 23.37 28.33
C ILE A 183 -45.90 23.04 28.99
N ILE A 184 -44.81 23.32 28.35
CA ILE A 184 -43.44 23.03 28.75
C ILE A 184 -42.92 24.27 29.49
N GLU A 185 -42.63 24.10 30.80
CA GLU A 185 -42.07 25.18 31.64
C GLU A 185 -40.70 25.69 31.15
N ASP A 186 -40.00 24.92 30.33
CA ASP A 186 -38.73 25.30 29.73
C ASP A 186 -38.92 25.58 28.21
N THR A 187 -38.99 26.84 27.85
CA THR A 187 -39.15 27.30 26.47
C THR A 187 -37.87 27.23 25.64
N ARG A 188 -36.78 26.71 26.18
CA ARG A 188 -35.48 26.57 25.55
C ARG A 188 -34.95 25.15 25.70
N ALA A 189 -34.73 24.48 24.61
CA ALA A 189 -34.14 23.15 24.57
C ALA A 189 -32.76 23.18 23.88
N SER A 190 -31.81 22.48 24.46
CA SER A 190 -30.57 22.15 23.77
C SER A 190 -30.86 20.97 22.87
N LEU A 191 -30.66 21.16 21.57
CA LEU A 191 -30.92 20.13 20.54
C LEU A 191 -29.73 19.28 20.22
N ASP A 192 -28.56 19.92 20.12
CA ASP A 192 -27.32 19.26 19.69
C ASP A 192 -26.24 19.37 20.76
N ASP A 193 -25.42 18.34 20.86
CA ASP A 193 -24.22 18.37 21.70
C ASP A 193 -23.16 19.30 21.09
N VAL A 194 -22.22 19.75 21.90
CA VAL A 194 -21.08 20.54 21.45
C VAL A 194 -20.25 19.76 20.43
N ASN A 195 -20.04 20.32 19.24
CA ASN A 195 -19.18 19.69 18.26
C ASN A 195 -17.70 19.93 18.58
N CYS A 196 -16.92 18.88 18.81
CA CYS A 196 -15.48 19.00 19.06
C CYS A 196 -14.72 19.64 17.91
N LEU A 197 -15.23 19.59 16.68
CA LEU A 197 -14.61 20.12 15.47
C LEU A 197 -15.12 21.50 15.04
N SER A 198 -16.05 22.10 15.80
CA SER A 198 -16.55 23.44 15.49
C SER A 198 -16.56 24.33 16.72
N SER A 199 -15.83 25.44 16.64
CA SER A 199 -15.90 26.49 17.67
C SER A 199 -17.09 27.43 17.51
N ARG A 200 -17.80 27.33 16.39
CA ARG A 200 -18.86 28.27 16.02
C ARG A 200 -20.20 27.96 16.66
N ARG A 201 -20.90 29.00 17.04
CA ARG A 201 -22.33 29.00 17.40
C ARG A 201 -23.03 30.05 16.56
N ILE A 202 -24.09 29.70 15.88
CA ILE A 202 -24.84 30.60 15.01
C ILE A 202 -26.27 30.69 15.50
N ASN A 203 -26.75 31.94 15.71
CA ASN A 203 -28.11 32.25 16.12
C ASN A 203 -28.60 31.51 17.37
N GLN A 204 -27.66 31.30 18.35
CA GLN A 204 -28.09 30.78 19.65
C GLN A 204 -29.11 31.72 20.30
N LEU A 205 -30.25 31.17 20.68
CA LEU A 205 -31.31 31.95 21.33
C LEU A 205 -30.87 32.34 22.76
N LEU A 206 -30.97 33.64 23.08
CA LEU A 206 -30.70 34.14 24.42
C LEU A 206 -31.99 34.38 25.22
N GLY A 207 -33.00 35.00 24.60
CA GLY A 207 -34.25 35.33 25.26
C GLY A 207 -34.85 36.68 24.88
N THR A 208 -35.51 37.29 25.80
CA THR A 208 -36.07 38.65 25.71
C THR A 208 -35.50 39.57 26.80
N SER A 209 -35.54 40.87 26.63
CA SER A 209 -35.08 41.86 27.60
C SER A 209 -36.15 42.95 27.88
N ALA A 210 -36.49 43.13 29.13
CA ALA A 210 -37.37 44.20 29.59
C ALA A 210 -36.61 45.51 29.96
N GLY A 211 -35.35 45.63 29.59
CA GLY A 211 -34.47 46.77 29.85
C GLY A 211 -33.01 46.39 30.05
N SER A 212 -32.68 45.59 31.01
CA SER A 212 -31.32 45.01 31.16
C SER A 212 -31.43 43.53 31.53
N ALA A 213 -30.75 42.72 30.74
CA ALA A 213 -30.72 41.27 31.00
C ALA A 213 -29.33 40.71 30.71
N THR A 214 -29.00 39.62 31.43
CA THR A 214 -27.72 38.92 31.26
C THR A 214 -27.98 37.44 31.03
N TRP A 215 -27.43 36.88 29.97
CA TRP A 215 -27.50 35.45 29.66
C TRP A 215 -26.10 34.86 29.66
N THR A 216 -26.02 33.57 29.95
CA THR A 216 -24.82 32.79 29.79
C THR A 216 -24.99 31.95 28.53
N VAL A 217 -24.02 31.98 27.61
CA VAL A 217 -24.04 31.12 26.41
C VAL A 217 -23.87 29.65 26.81
N ASP A 218 -24.34 28.74 25.96
CA ASP A 218 -24.33 27.28 26.19
C ASP A 218 -22.94 26.71 26.54
N THR A 219 -21.92 27.23 25.90
CA THR A 219 -20.52 26.77 26.08
C THR A 219 -19.84 27.34 27.33
N GLY A 220 -20.45 28.27 28.04
CA GLY A 220 -19.90 28.91 29.22
C GLY A 220 -18.68 29.79 29.00
N SER A 221 -18.21 29.96 27.75
CA SER A 221 -17.10 30.83 27.38
C SER A 221 -17.22 31.33 25.94
N ILE A 222 -16.59 32.47 25.65
CA ILE A 222 -16.53 33.06 24.31
C ILE A 222 -15.05 33.34 23.99
N ASP A 223 -14.62 33.06 22.77
CA ASP A 223 -13.28 33.41 22.31
C ASP A 223 -13.12 34.94 22.19
N GLU A 224 -12.12 35.51 22.88
CA GLU A 224 -11.82 36.93 22.91
C GLU A 224 -11.47 37.53 21.53
N ASN A 225 -11.05 36.69 20.59
CA ASN A 225 -10.67 37.09 19.25
C ASN A 225 -11.84 37.08 18.26
N THR A 226 -13.01 36.62 18.69
CA THR A 226 -14.18 36.57 17.82
C THR A 226 -14.93 37.93 17.76
N THR A 227 -15.59 38.13 16.63
CA THR A 227 -16.65 39.14 16.55
C THR A 227 -17.96 38.51 17.01
N VAL A 228 -18.49 38.98 18.13
CA VAL A 228 -19.81 38.62 18.60
C VAL A 228 -20.85 39.42 17.86
N LYS A 229 -21.82 38.76 17.24
CA LYS A 229 -22.92 39.37 16.53
C LYS A 229 -24.23 38.97 17.22
N ILE A 230 -25.04 39.94 17.61
CA ILE A 230 -26.37 39.74 18.14
C ILE A 230 -27.40 40.25 17.14
N VAL A 231 -28.32 39.38 16.81
CA VAL A 231 -29.51 39.75 16.02
C VAL A 231 -30.70 39.92 16.98
N LEU A 232 -31.26 41.07 16.95
CA LEU A 232 -32.42 41.43 17.76
C LEU A 232 -33.63 41.66 16.85
N GLU A 233 -34.63 40.79 16.94
CA GLU A 233 -35.89 40.90 16.22
C GLU A 233 -36.90 41.62 17.14
N THR A 234 -37.19 42.88 16.87
CA THR A 234 -37.99 43.70 17.75
C THR A 234 -39.01 44.53 16.96
N MET A 235 -39.89 45.19 17.68
CA MET A 235 -40.86 46.13 17.12
C MET A 235 -40.42 47.59 17.31
N ASN A 236 -40.64 48.44 16.32
CA ASN A 236 -40.50 49.87 16.43
C ASN A 236 -41.91 50.47 16.24
N GLY A 237 -42.66 50.63 17.35
CA GLY A 237 -44.09 50.87 17.28
C GLY A 237 -44.82 49.62 16.81
N GLU A 238 -45.55 49.73 15.69
CA GLU A 238 -46.24 48.61 15.04
C GLU A 238 -45.44 47.92 13.93
N GLU A 239 -44.23 48.42 13.62
CA GLU A 239 -43.40 47.89 12.53
C GLU A 239 -42.30 46.93 13.04
N PRO A 240 -42.20 45.70 12.49
CA PRO A 240 -41.12 44.78 12.82
C PRO A 240 -39.80 45.30 12.27
N ILE A 241 -38.76 45.33 13.12
CA ILE A 241 -37.39 45.68 12.72
C ILE A 241 -36.38 44.66 13.24
N THR A 242 -35.27 44.49 12.51
CA THR A 242 -34.13 43.67 12.93
C THR A 242 -32.93 44.58 13.18
N LYS A 243 -32.39 44.53 14.37
CA LYS A 243 -31.16 45.25 14.76
C LYS A 243 -29.99 44.28 14.80
N ASN A 244 -28.82 44.74 14.34
CA ASN A 244 -27.56 44.01 14.41
C ASN A 244 -26.63 44.69 15.41
N ILE A 245 -26.37 44.06 16.53
CA ILE A 245 -25.51 44.53 17.60
C ILE A 245 -24.18 43.78 17.51
N THR A 246 -23.03 44.44 17.58
CA THR A 246 -21.72 43.81 17.48
C THR A 246 -20.74 44.41 18.48
N ASN A 247 -19.61 43.73 18.72
CA ASN A 247 -18.52 44.21 19.54
C ASN A 247 -17.39 44.89 18.73
N ASN A 248 -17.66 45.34 17.49
CA ASN A 248 -16.65 45.94 16.60
C ASN A 248 -16.40 47.45 16.83
N GLY A 249 -16.93 48.07 17.89
CA GLY A 249 -16.88 49.51 18.11
C GLY A 249 -15.65 50.03 18.86
N GLY A 250 -14.57 49.26 19.03
CA GLY A 250 -13.33 49.70 19.70
C GLY A 250 -12.99 48.88 20.95
N ASP A 251 -13.77 48.84 21.98
CA ASP A 251 -13.58 47.88 23.08
C ASP A 251 -14.37 46.59 22.80
N LYS A 252 -13.66 45.51 22.60
CA LYS A 252 -14.25 44.17 22.30
C LYS A 252 -15.24 43.68 23.39
N LYS A 253 -15.10 44.19 24.62
CA LYS A 253 -16.00 43.87 25.74
C LYS A 253 -17.31 44.63 25.71
N VAL A 254 -17.49 45.55 24.82
CA VAL A 254 -18.67 46.41 24.71
C VAL A 254 -19.45 46.05 23.45
N LEU A 255 -20.76 45.92 23.59
CA LEU A 255 -21.70 45.70 22.49
C LEU A 255 -22.30 47.03 22.01
N TYR A 256 -22.31 47.23 20.68
CA TYR A 256 -22.76 48.47 20.06
C TYR A 256 -23.91 48.24 19.06
N ASP A 257 -24.97 49.07 19.18
CA ASP A 257 -25.97 49.26 18.13
C ASP A 257 -25.54 50.51 17.32
N GLY A 258 -24.91 50.27 16.18
CA GLY A 258 -24.20 51.34 15.45
C GLY A 258 -23.07 51.95 16.27
N ALA A 259 -23.20 53.25 16.70
CA ALA A 259 -22.21 53.90 17.53
C ALA A 259 -22.56 53.92 19.04
N THR A 260 -23.72 53.39 19.41
CA THR A 260 -24.24 53.45 20.78
C THR A 260 -23.87 52.18 21.53
N ALA A 261 -23.24 52.31 22.69
CA ALA A 261 -22.99 51.17 23.60
C ALA A 261 -24.30 50.74 24.24
N VAL A 262 -24.65 49.50 24.03
CA VAL A 262 -25.94 48.88 24.49
C VAL A 262 -25.77 47.63 25.37
N GLY A 263 -24.51 47.21 25.61
CA GLY A 263 -24.26 46.06 26.39
C GLY A 263 -22.79 45.71 26.57
N SER A 264 -22.52 44.59 27.20
CA SER A 264 -21.14 44.10 27.49
C SER A 264 -21.03 42.61 27.37
N ILE A 265 -19.79 42.12 27.20
CA ILE A 265 -19.41 40.74 27.07
C ILE A 265 -18.38 40.40 28.16
N ASP A 266 -18.64 39.35 28.91
CA ASP A 266 -17.65 38.64 29.75
C ASP A 266 -17.24 37.36 29.03
N PHE A 267 -16.11 37.43 28.31
CA PHE A 267 -15.61 36.33 27.49
C PHE A 267 -15.29 35.09 28.29
N ALA A 268 -14.72 35.26 29.49
CA ALA A 268 -14.25 34.14 30.33
C ALA A 268 -15.43 33.33 30.90
N ASN A 269 -16.51 34.00 31.23
CA ASN A 269 -17.69 33.36 31.80
C ASN A 269 -18.85 33.21 30.80
N GLY A 270 -18.62 33.52 29.53
CA GLY A 270 -19.58 33.44 28.44
C GLY A 270 -20.86 34.25 28.69
N LYS A 271 -20.73 35.39 29.40
CA LYS A 271 -21.90 36.21 29.71
C LYS A 271 -22.06 37.35 28.75
N ILE A 272 -23.29 37.51 28.27
CA ILE A 272 -23.72 38.61 27.41
C ILE A 272 -24.78 39.42 28.17
N THR A 273 -24.52 40.72 28.37
CA THR A 273 -25.43 41.64 28.98
C THR A 273 -25.92 42.65 27.97
N LEU A 274 -27.21 42.81 27.79
CA LEU A 274 -27.83 43.87 27.00
C LEU A 274 -28.61 44.80 27.90
N SER A 275 -28.47 46.12 27.70
CA SER A 275 -29.14 47.15 28.43
C SER A 275 -30.14 47.90 27.53
N ILE A 276 -30.97 47.14 26.84
CA ILE A 276 -31.99 47.64 25.94
C ILE A 276 -33.32 46.89 26.14
N ALA A 277 -34.42 47.58 26.17
CA ALA A 277 -35.73 46.95 26.20
C ALA A 277 -36.07 46.45 24.78
N THR A 278 -36.64 45.27 24.70
CA THR A 278 -37.06 44.63 23.46
C THR A 278 -38.54 44.28 23.51
N THR A 279 -39.21 44.49 22.39
CA THR A 279 -40.58 43.98 22.22
C THR A 279 -40.50 42.93 21.10
N PRO A 280 -40.74 41.65 21.37
CA PRO A 280 -40.71 40.61 20.38
C PRO A 280 -41.63 40.91 19.17
N GLN A 281 -41.21 40.51 17.97
CA GLN A 281 -42.06 40.63 16.77
C GLN A 281 -43.26 39.66 16.83
N THR A 282 -43.11 38.58 17.50
CA THR A 282 -44.15 37.61 17.82
C THR A 282 -44.39 37.69 19.32
N GLU A 283 -45.63 37.86 19.75
CA GLU A 283 -46.03 37.89 21.18
C GLU A 283 -45.59 36.57 21.85
N ASN A 284 -45.03 36.68 23.04
CA ASN A 284 -44.56 35.54 23.87
C ASN A 284 -43.44 34.73 23.24
N ARG A 285 -42.61 35.31 22.39
CA ARG A 285 -41.49 34.62 21.74
C ARG A 285 -40.15 35.29 22.01
N ASP A 286 -39.15 34.51 22.34
CA ASP A 286 -37.76 34.99 22.48
C ASP A 286 -37.27 35.57 21.17
N ASN A 287 -36.52 36.70 21.26
CA ASN A 287 -36.18 37.49 20.07
C ASN A 287 -34.71 37.97 19.99
N ILE A 288 -33.84 37.42 20.84
CA ILE A 288 -32.43 37.78 20.88
C ILE A 288 -31.59 36.57 20.52
N PHE A 289 -30.83 36.65 19.41
CA PHE A 289 -30.00 35.57 18.89
C PHE A 289 -28.56 36.03 18.87
N VAL A 290 -27.62 35.17 19.30
CA VAL A 290 -26.19 35.45 19.29
C VAL A 290 -25.42 34.51 18.41
N THR A 291 -24.46 35.05 17.66
CA THR A 291 -23.46 34.29 16.89
C THR A 291 -22.09 34.63 17.45
N PHE A 292 -21.30 33.61 17.77
CA PHE A 292 -19.98 33.77 18.37
C PHE A 292 -19.12 32.54 18.10
N LYS A 293 -17.84 32.59 18.50
CA LYS A 293 -16.99 31.41 18.66
C LYS A 293 -16.71 31.19 20.14
N HIS A 294 -16.81 29.96 20.59
CA HIS A 294 -16.43 29.61 21.96
C HIS A 294 -14.92 29.31 22.06
N LYS A 295 -14.39 29.35 23.26
CA LYS A 295 -13.01 28.98 23.52
C LYS A 295 -12.92 27.46 23.53
N THR A 296 -12.14 26.89 22.57
CA THR A 296 -12.12 25.46 22.31
C THR A 296 -10.86 24.75 22.82
N GLU A 297 -10.21 25.23 23.87
CA GLU A 297 -9.00 24.60 24.36
C GLU A 297 -9.24 23.10 24.65
N GLY A 298 -8.54 22.23 23.92
CA GLY A 298 -8.54 20.77 24.11
C GLY A 298 -9.69 20.01 23.42
N TYR A 299 -10.67 20.68 22.80
CA TYR A 299 -11.80 19.99 22.15
C TYR A 299 -11.43 19.37 20.82
N SER A 300 -10.82 20.14 19.94
CA SER A 300 -10.42 19.64 18.62
C SER A 300 -9.34 18.56 18.72
N GLU A 301 -8.45 18.69 19.72
CA GLU A 301 -7.35 17.76 19.97
C GLU A 301 -7.83 16.36 20.37
N ARG A 302 -9.05 16.24 20.92
CA ARG A 302 -9.67 14.92 21.16
C ARG A 302 -9.77 14.10 19.89
N ILE A 303 -10.10 14.75 18.78
CA ILE A 303 -10.34 14.12 17.49
C ILE A 303 -9.10 14.15 16.61
N THR A 304 -8.43 15.32 16.48
CA THR A 304 -7.28 15.49 15.58
C THR A 304 -6.06 14.65 15.97
N ASN A 305 -5.91 14.34 17.28
CA ASN A 305 -4.85 13.48 17.78
C ASN A 305 -5.16 11.98 17.72
N CYS A 306 -6.36 11.59 17.25
CA CYS A 306 -6.66 10.18 17.02
C CYS A 306 -5.83 9.61 15.88
N ASN A 307 -5.39 8.36 16.01
CA ASN A 307 -4.42 7.76 15.09
C ASN A 307 -5.04 6.72 14.16
N PHE A 308 -6.18 6.17 14.49
CA PHE A 308 -6.86 5.16 13.68
C PHE A 308 -8.37 5.20 13.92
N GLY A 309 -9.11 4.58 13.01
CA GLY A 309 -10.55 4.53 13.11
C GLY A 309 -11.17 3.37 12.35
N ILE A 310 -12.49 3.26 12.45
CA ILE A 310 -13.29 2.29 11.72
C ILE A 310 -14.70 2.84 11.47
N LEU A 311 -15.31 2.43 10.36
CA LEU A 311 -16.72 2.70 10.10
C LEU A 311 -17.59 1.62 10.73
N PHE A 312 -18.55 2.06 11.55
CA PHE A 312 -19.50 1.19 12.21
C PHE A 312 -20.81 1.93 12.47
N GLY A 313 -21.91 1.21 12.59
CA GLY A 313 -23.24 1.76 12.83
C GLY A 313 -24.20 0.71 13.34
N VAL A 314 -25.49 1.01 13.27
CA VAL A 314 -26.57 0.10 13.71
C VAL A 314 -26.97 -0.83 12.58
N SER A 315 -27.20 -2.10 12.89
CA SER A 315 -27.73 -3.12 11.96
C SER A 315 -26.94 -3.29 10.65
N GLY A 316 -25.62 -3.21 10.75
CA GLY A 316 -24.73 -3.42 9.60
C GLY A 316 -24.39 -2.16 8.81
N ASN A 317 -24.99 -1.02 9.16
CA ASN A 317 -24.61 0.26 8.56
C ASN A 317 -23.14 0.61 8.88
N THR A 318 -22.57 1.47 8.05
CA THR A 318 -21.23 2.04 8.22
C THR A 318 -21.30 3.56 8.22
N ASP A 319 -22.30 4.07 8.91
CA ASP A 319 -22.74 5.46 8.85
C ASP A 319 -22.06 6.37 9.87
N ARG A 320 -21.25 5.81 10.78
CA ARG A 320 -20.47 6.56 11.76
C ARG A 320 -19.00 6.21 11.70
N LEU A 321 -18.17 7.20 11.94
CA LEU A 321 -16.72 7.06 12.06
C LEU A 321 -16.33 7.02 13.53
N PHE A 322 -15.79 5.88 13.97
CA PHE A 322 -15.21 5.70 15.31
C PHE A 322 -13.71 5.94 15.24
N LEU A 323 -13.17 6.76 16.12
CA LEU A 323 -11.77 7.16 16.19
C LEU A 323 -11.19 6.88 17.58
N SER A 324 -9.92 6.46 17.63
CA SER A 324 -9.16 6.25 18.88
C SER A 324 -7.66 6.40 18.65
N GLY A 325 -6.86 6.07 19.67
CA GLY A 325 -5.40 6.15 19.63
C GLY A 325 -4.86 7.55 19.94
N ASN A 326 -5.65 8.38 20.59
CA ASN A 326 -5.20 9.64 21.15
C ASN A 326 -4.38 9.38 22.41
N SER A 327 -3.16 9.92 22.50
CA SER A 327 -2.26 9.70 23.65
C SER A 327 -2.78 10.31 24.96
N ASP A 328 -3.57 11.38 24.88
CA ASP A 328 -4.16 12.04 26.04
C ASP A 328 -5.41 11.31 26.55
N TYR A 329 -5.99 10.47 25.71
CA TYR A 329 -7.18 9.65 25.99
C TYR A 329 -6.96 8.20 25.54
N PRO A 330 -5.99 7.46 26.12
CA PRO A 330 -5.50 6.20 25.57
C PRO A 330 -6.55 5.09 25.53
N ASN A 331 -7.48 5.06 26.50
CA ASN A 331 -8.52 4.06 26.59
C ASN A 331 -9.89 4.53 26.07
N VAL A 332 -9.93 5.67 25.37
CA VAL A 332 -11.17 6.29 24.93
C VAL A 332 -11.31 6.22 23.42
N ASP A 333 -12.53 6.06 22.95
CA ASP A 333 -12.86 6.35 21.57
C ASP A 333 -13.96 7.41 21.44
N PHE A 334 -14.02 8.00 20.27
CA PHE A 334 -14.97 9.03 19.89
C PHE A 334 -15.68 8.60 18.62
N HIS A 335 -16.96 8.92 18.47
CA HIS A 335 -17.66 8.64 17.22
C HIS A 335 -18.39 9.85 16.65
N SER A 336 -18.46 9.90 15.34
CA SER A 336 -19.21 10.92 14.61
C SER A 336 -20.71 10.69 14.73
N GLU A 337 -21.49 11.69 14.37
CA GLU A 337 -22.90 11.53 14.07
C GLU A 337 -23.12 10.77 12.77
N MET A 338 -24.36 10.35 12.55
CA MET A 338 -24.75 9.54 11.40
C MET A 338 -24.54 10.31 10.09
N ASP A 339 -23.79 9.69 9.16
CA ASP A 339 -23.46 10.23 7.85
C ASP A 339 -22.81 11.62 7.83
N ASP A 340 -22.31 12.09 9.00
CA ASP A 340 -21.59 13.36 9.11
C ASP A 340 -20.26 13.20 9.88
N TYR A 341 -19.16 13.06 9.15
CA TYR A 341 -17.81 12.92 9.72
C TYR A 341 -17.19 14.27 10.13
N THR A 342 -17.97 15.36 10.08
CA THR A 342 -17.58 16.67 10.62
C THR A 342 -18.19 16.97 11.97
N TYR A 343 -19.10 16.10 12.45
CA TYR A 343 -19.78 16.28 13.72
C TYR A 343 -19.41 15.18 14.73
N PHE A 344 -18.57 15.52 15.68
CA PHE A 344 -18.24 14.70 16.85
C PHE A 344 -18.77 15.40 18.11
N GLY A 345 -19.90 14.96 18.60
CA GLY A 345 -20.45 15.45 19.87
C GLY A 345 -19.50 15.17 21.03
N ASP A 346 -19.37 16.10 21.98
CA ASP A 346 -18.47 15.98 23.13
C ASP A 346 -18.88 14.85 24.09
N LEU A 347 -20.13 14.38 24.01
CA LEU A 347 -20.64 13.22 24.71
C LEU A 347 -20.56 11.92 23.92
N ASN A 348 -20.24 11.97 22.63
CA ASN A 348 -20.12 10.80 21.76
C ASN A 348 -18.79 10.06 21.99
N THR A 349 -18.59 9.58 23.20
CA THR A 349 -17.34 8.99 23.67
C THR A 349 -17.61 7.80 24.59
N ALA A 350 -16.68 6.84 24.59
CA ALA A 350 -16.73 5.72 25.52
C ALA A 350 -15.33 5.32 25.98
N SER A 351 -15.22 4.89 27.25
CA SER A 351 -13.96 4.42 27.85
C SER A 351 -13.95 2.90 27.92
N MET A 352 -12.80 2.28 27.57
CA MET A 352 -12.56 0.85 27.63
C MET A 352 -11.53 0.53 28.71
N GLY A 353 -11.97 0.01 29.86
CA GLY A 353 -11.09 -0.35 30.98
C GLY A 353 -10.29 0.84 31.52
N SER A 354 -9.10 0.58 32.04
CA SER A 354 -8.23 1.62 32.60
C SER A 354 -7.47 2.40 31.51
N ASP A 355 -7.03 3.59 31.85
CA ASP A 355 -6.22 4.47 31.02
C ASP A 355 -4.74 4.07 30.93
N SER A 356 -4.32 3.08 31.74
CA SER A 356 -2.93 2.57 31.74
C SER A 356 -2.57 1.81 30.46
N VAL A 357 -3.57 1.37 29.69
CA VAL A 357 -3.38 0.60 28.43
C VAL A 357 -4.24 1.20 27.32
N ALA A 358 -3.60 1.49 26.20
CA ALA A 358 -4.25 2.12 25.08
C ALA A 358 -5.15 1.16 24.29
N VAL A 359 -6.22 1.70 23.71
CA VAL A 359 -6.93 1.05 22.62
C VAL A 359 -5.99 1.02 21.41
N ASN A 360 -5.78 -0.15 20.83
CA ASN A 360 -4.82 -0.37 19.78
C ASN A 360 -5.37 -1.10 18.53
N GLY A 361 -6.67 -1.23 18.39
CA GLY A 361 -7.25 -1.79 17.18
C GLY A 361 -8.77 -1.96 17.22
N TYR A 362 -9.33 -2.04 16.03
CA TYR A 362 -10.73 -2.33 15.79
C TYR A 362 -10.89 -3.46 14.78
N ALA A 363 -11.94 -4.27 14.93
CA ALA A 363 -12.40 -5.16 13.87
C ALA A 363 -13.92 -5.39 13.98
N ARG A 364 -14.59 -5.52 12.84
CA ARG A 364 -16.02 -5.91 12.81
C ARG A 364 -16.14 -7.41 12.93
N LEU A 365 -16.79 -7.89 13.99
CA LEU A 365 -17.06 -9.31 14.17
C LEU A 365 -18.32 -9.75 13.42
N SER A 366 -19.34 -8.90 13.41
CA SER A 366 -20.59 -9.08 12.69
C SER A 366 -21.17 -7.72 12.31
N ASP A 367 -22.31 -7.74 11.65
CA ASP A 367 -23.05 -6.52 11.29
C ASP A 367 -23.46 -5.67 12.50
N SER A 368 -23.64 -6.31 13.66
CA SER A 368 -24.09 -5.64 14.88
C SER A 368 -23.01 -5.54 15.96
N THR A 369 -21.82 -6.08 15.74
CA THR A 369 -20.79 -6.15 16.80
C THR A 369 -19.43 -5.67 16.29
N LEU A 370 -18.92 -4.63 16.92
CA LEU A 370 -17.55 -4.14 16.79
C LEU A 370 -16.71 -4.71 17.94
N VAL A 371 -15.53 -5.22 17.61
CA VAL A 371 -14.51 -5.61 18.58
C VAL A 371 -13.50 -4.49 18.72
N ILE A 372 -13.16 -4.15 19.94
CA ILE A 372 -12.18 -3.15 20.32
C ILE A 372 -11.07 -3.87 21.05
N TYR A 373 -9.85 -3.69 20.60
CA TYR A 373 -8.67 -4.35 21.15
C TYR A 373 -7.78 -3.35 21.89
N LYS A 374 -7.26 -3.79 23.02
CA LYS A 374 -6.17 -3.13 23.74
C LYS A 374 -4.88 -3.97 23.62
N GLU A 375 -3.78 -3.46 24.09
CA GLU A 375 -2.58 -4.27 24.33
C GLU A 375 -2.82 -5.25 25.48
N GLU A 376 -2.06 -6.35 25.50
CA GLU A 376 -2.16 -7.35 26.55
C GLU A 376 -1.50 -6.88 27.84
N THR A 377 -2.20 -6.98 28.97
CA THR A 377 -1.66 -6.70 30.31
C THR A 377 -1.71 -7.89 31.25
N GLY A 378 -2.50 -8.89 30.93
CA GLY A 378 -2.77 -10.02 31.82
C GLY A 378 -3.60 -9.70 33.08
N GLN A 379 -3.97 -8.43 33.31
CA GLN A 379 -4.69 -7.98 34.49
C GLN A 379 -6.12 -7.49 34.22
N GLU A 380 -6.35 -6.93 33.05
CA GLU A 380 -7.66 -6.47 32.60
C GLU A 380 -8.05 -7.07 31.24
N ALA A 381 -9.29 -6.89 30.82
CA ALA A 381 -9.74 -7.31 29.52
C ALA A 381 -8.96 -6.60 28.41
N SER A 382 -8.37 -7.35 27.50
CA SER A 382 -7.72 -6.85 26.27
C SER A 382 -8.72 -6.74 25.10
N ILE A 383 -9.91 -7.30 25.24
CA ILE A 383 -10.95 -7.33 24.22
C ILE A 383 -12.25 -6.79 24.78
N PHE A 384 -12.82 -5.84 24.08
CA PHE A 384 -14.13 -5.27 24.38
C PHE A 384 -15.06 -5.46 23.17
N TYR A 385 -16.35 -5.57 23.45
CA TYR A 385 -17.38 -5.69 22.42
C TYR A 385 -18.30 -4.50 22.49
N ARG A 386 -18.61 -3.92 21.36
CA ARG A 386 -19.59 -2.84 21.20
C ARG A 386 -20.72 -3.33 20.30
N THR A 387 -21.92 -3.07 20.71
CA THR A 387 -23.11 -3.33 19.89
C THR A 387 -23.78 -2.02 19.53
N GLY A 388 -24.32 -1.93 18.30
CA GLY A 388 -25.12 -0.79 17.88
C GLY A 388 -26.61 -1.12 17.94
N SER A 389 -27.41 -0.27 18.57
CA SER A 389 -28.87 -0.37 18.59
C SER A 389 -29.51 1.00 18.52
N TYR A 390 -30.76 1.06 18.08
CA TYR A 390 -31.54 2.27 18.19
C TYR A 390 -32.30 2.28 19.53
N GLN A 391 -32.27 3.43 20.22
CA GLN A 391 -33.03 3.70 21.39
C GLN A 391 -34.03 4.81 21.09
N GLU A 392 -35.30 4.56 21.47
CA GLU A 392 -36.37 5.52 21.34
C GLU A 392 -36.46 6.32 22.64
N TYR A 393 -36.56 7.63 22.51
CA TYR A 393 -36.77 8.55 23.60
C TYR A 393 -38.16 9.14 23.46
N TYR A 394 -38.87 9.22 24.58
CA TYR A 394 -40.25 9.69 24.65
C TYR A 394 -40.35 10.90 25.57
N ASP A 395 -41.18 11.88 25.18
CA ASP A 395 -41.52 13.01 26.04
C ASP A 395 -42.34 12.61 27.29
N ASN A 396 -42.54 13.55 28.19
CA ASN A 396 -43.31 13.32 29.38
C ASN A 396 -44.80 12.95 29.12
N ALA A 397 -45.29 13.21 27.92
CA ALA A 397 -46.62 12.88 27.45
C ALA A 397 -46.71 11.51 26.76
N GLY A 398 -45.58 10.83 26.59
CA GLY A 398 -45.46 9.52 25.91
C GLY A 398 -45.42 9.59 24.38
N ASN A 399 -45.13 10.74 23.81
CA ASN A 399 -44.89 10.87 22.38
C ASN A 399 -43.43 10.59 22.06
N LEU A 400 -43.17 9.97 20.88
CA LEU A 400 -41.80 9.73 20.41
C LEU A 400 -41.13 11.08 20.14
N GLU A 401 -40.08 11.39 20.93
CA GLU A 401 -39.32 12.63 20.81
C GLU A 401 -38.14 12.45 19.84
N SER A 402 -37.36 11.39 19.99
CA SER A 402 -36.21 11.11 19.16
C SER A 402 -35.86 9.62 19.12
N ILE A 403 -35.18 9.20 18.04
CA ILE A 403 -34.55 7.89 17.91
C ILE A 403 -33.07 8.12 17.77
N ARG A 404 -32.27 7.61 18.72
CA ARG A 404 -30.79 7.78 18.67
C ARG A 404 -30.09 6.44 18.56
N GLY A 405 -29.00 6.41 17.85
CA GLY A 405 -28.07 5.29 17.84
C GLY A 405 -27.28 5.26 19.15
N VAL A 406 -27.32 4.13 19.86
CA VAL A 406 -26.55 3.92 21.09
C VAL A 406 -25.55 2.78 20.87
N PHE A 407 -24.36 2.94 21.43
CA PHE A 407 -23.23 2.06 21.20
C PHE A 407 -22.61 1.56 22.51
N PRO A 408 -23.37 0.81 23.34
CA PRO A 408 -22.88 0.30 24.60
C PRO A 408 -21.68 -0.65 24.38
N THR A 409 -20.70 -0.55 25.29
CA THR A 409 -19.54 -1.44 25.35
C THR A 409 -19.65 -2.41 26.50
N SER A 410 -19.16 -3.63 26.31
CA SER A 410 -19.00 -4.63 27.34
C SER A 410 -17.59 -5.19 27.34
N ALA A 411 -17.04 -5.45 28.53
CA ALA A 411 -15.77 -6.14 28.65
C ALA A 411 -15.91 -7.58 28.15
N GLY A 412 -14.95 -8.00 27.36
CA GLY A 412 -14.85 -9.37 26.86
C GLY A 412 -13.87 -10.19 27.69
N SER A 413 -12.97 -10.91 27.02
CA SER A 413 -11.99 -11.78 27.65
C SER A 413 -10.66 -11.07 27.96
N ILE A 414 -9.99 -11.55 29.00
CA ILE A 414 -8.55 -11.38 29.15
C ILE A 414 -7.91 -12.38 28.19
N GLY A 415 -7.06 -11.93 27.32
CA GLY A 415 -6.43 -12.78 26.32
C GLY A 415 -5.38 -12.02 25.52
N GLU A 416 -5.11 -12.52 24.34
CA GLU A 416 -4.15 -11.90 23.44
C GLU A 416 -4.56 -10.46 23.08
N GLY A 417 -3.67 -9.52 23.30
CA GLY A 417 -3.82 -8.13 22.91
C GLY A 417 -3.24 -7.86 21.52
N VAL A 418 -3.48 -6.66 21.00
CA VAL A 418 -3.01 -6.24 19.67
C VAL A 418 -1.72 -5.44 19.80
N VAL A 419 -0.68 -5.87 19.08
CA VAL A 419 0.59 -5.15 19.00
C VAL A 419 0.56 -4.09 17.89
N SER A 420 -0.01 -4.41 16.71
CA SER A 420 -0.12 -3.46 15.61
C SER A 420 -1.57 -3.17 15.24
N ARG A 421 -1.96 -1.90 15.36
CA ARG A 421 -3.27 -1.40 14.93
C ARG A 421 -3.54 -1.55 13.43
N HIS A 422 -2.48 -1.65 12.62
CA HIS A 422 -2.55 -1.81 11.18
C HIS A 422 -2.59 -3.27 10.71
N ALA A 423 -2.58 -4.21 11.65
CA ALA A 423 -2.67 -5.65 11.39
C ALA A 423 -3.99 -6.27 11.87
N CYS A 424 -4.99 -5.45 12.22
CA CYS A 424 -6.33 -5.89 12.58
C CYS A 424 -7.23 -5.90 11.34
N VAL A 425 -7.61 -7.07 10.84
CA VAL A 425 -8.47 -7.18 9.64
C VAL A 425 -9.44 -8.34 9.74
N ASN A 426 -10.61 -8.20 9.11
CA ASN A 426 -11.54 -9.30 8.93
C ASN A 426 -11.10 -10.14 7.73
N PHE A 427 -10.83 -11.42 7.97
CA PHE A 427 -10.39 -12.38 6.98
C PHE A 427 -11.34 -13.56 6.90
N ALA A 428 -12.16 -13.60 5.86
CA ALA A 428 -13.15 -14.67 5.64
C ALA A 428 -14.05 -14.95 6.86
N GLY A 429 -14.47 -13.88 7.55
CA GLY A 429 -15.31 -13.95 8.75
C GLY A 429 -14.56 -14.22 10.06
N ASP A 430 -13.24 -14.36 10.01
CA ASP A 430 -12.36 -14.43 11.18
C ASP A 430 -11.67 -13.07 11.39
N ASN A 431 -11.77 -12.49 12.56
CA ASN A 431 -11.08 -11.24 12.89
C ASN A 431 -9.66 -11.56 13.32
N LEU A 432 -8.72 -11.38 12.40
CA LEU A 432 -7.31 -11.63 12.65
C LEU A 432 -6.65 -10.40 13.28
N ILE A 433 -5.88 -10.66 14.31
CA ILE A 433 -5.06 -9.70 15.04
C ILE A 433 -3.64 -10.22 15.16
N LEU A 434 -2.66 -9.32 15.18
CA LEU A 434 -1.27 -9.63 15.52
C LEU A 434 -1.02 -9.34 16.99
N SER A 435 -0.63 -10.37 17.73
CA SER A 435 -0.17 -10.32 19.12
C SER A 435 1.34 -10.60 19.19
N HIS A 436 1.96 -10.41 20.34
CA HIS A 436 3.35 -10.82 20.60
C HIS A 436 3.58 -12.33 20.41
N ASN A 437 2.52 -13.14 20.53
CA ASN A 437 2.59 -14.60 20.45
C ASN A 437 2.31 -15.14 19.04
N GLY A 438 1.81 -14.34 18.12
CA GLY A 438 1.46 -14.75 16.77
C GLY A 438 0.16 -14.08 16.26
N VAL A 439 -0.43 -14.64 15.23
CA VAL A 439 -1.72 -14.19 14.68
C VAL A 439 -2.85 -14.99 15.32
N PHE A 440 -3.84 -14.29 15.85
CA PHE A 440 -5.00 -14.86 16.54
C PHE A 440 -6.30 -14.44 15.87
N GLY A 441 -7.31 -15.30 15.97
CA GLY A 441 -8.68 -15.01 15.56
C GLY A 441 -9.63 -15.14 16.73
N ILE A 442 -10.84 -14.55 16.63
CA ILE A 442 -11.90 -14.69 17.63
C ILE A 442 -12.79 -15.86 17.26
N VAL A 443 -13.00 -16.75 18.22
CA VAL A 443 -13.89 -17.91 18.10
C VAL A 443 -15.09 -17.76 19.02
N LEU A 444 -16.27 -18.10 18.49
CA LEU A 444 -17.50 -18.23 19.27
C LEU A 444 -17.65 -19.68 19.71
N ALA A 445 -17.62 -19.96 21.00
CA ALA A 445 -17.98 -21.25 21.55
C ALA A 445 -19.44 -21.20 22.02
N ASN A 446 -20.29 -21.98 21.39
CA ASN A 446 -21.69 -22.14 21.81
C ASN A 446 -21.78 -23.30 22.80
N ASN A 447 -21.80 -22.98 24.09
CA ASN A 447 -22.25 -23.89 25.11
C ASN A 447 -23.77 -23.77 25.32
N VAL A 448 -24.40 -24.85 25.77
CA VAL A 448 -25.87 -24.95 25.91
C VAL A 448 -26.52 -23.83 26.76
N ALA A 449 -25.73 -23.12 27.54
CA ALA A 449 -26.21 -22.06 28.43
C ALA A 449 -25.65 -20.65 28.17
N THR A 450 -24.45 -20.53 27.56
CA THR A 450 -23.77 -19.23 27.32
C THR A 450 -22.92 -19.29 26.05
N THR A 451 -22.88 -18.19 25.31
CA THR A 451 -21.95 -18.02 24.20
C THR A 451 -20.67 -17.39 24.74
N GLU A 452 -19.59 -18.15 24.74
CA GLU A 452 -18.27 -17.66 25.12
C GLU A 452 -17.48 -17.27 23.88
N ARG A 453 -16.75 -16.17 23.97
CA ARG A 453 -15.85 -15.68 22.92
C ARG A 453 -14.42 -15.72 23.46
N TYR A 454 -13.52 -16.30 22.69
CA TYR A 454 -12.10 -16.39 23.06
C TYR A 454 -11.20 -16.31 21.85
N THR A 455 -9.94 -15.99 22.08
CA THR A 455 -8.93 -15.94 21.02
C THR A 455 -8.35 -17.32 20.75
N ARG A 456 -8.07 -17.62 19.49
CA ARG A 456 -7.40 -18.83 19.04
C ARG A 456 -6.28 -18.49 18.07
N GLU A 457 -5.16 -19.17 18.27
CA GLU A 457 -4.01 -19.09 17.40
C GLU A 457 -4.36 -19.52 15.98
N ARG A 458 -3.84 -18.77 14.98
CA ARG A 458 -4.03 -19.03 13.55
C ARG A 458 -2.72 -19.20 12.80
N SER A 459 -1.59 -18.96 13.43
CA SER A 459 -0.26 -18.84 12.82
C SER A 459 0.78 -19.79 13.38
N ARG A 460 0.37 -20.87 14.02
CA ARG A 460 1.27 -21.79 14.73
C ARG A 460 2.50 -22.21 13.92
N SER A 461 2.36 -22.39 12.61
CA SER A 461 3.45 -22.82 11.74
C SER A 461 4.51 -21.74 11.48
N ILE A 462 4.22 -20.46 11.74
CA ILE A 462 5.15 -19.35 11.47
C ILE A 462 5.57 -18.60 12.72
N ASN A 463 5.02 -18.92 13.90
CA ASN A 463 5.20 -18.10 15.11
C ASN A 463 6.65 -18.00 15.55
N GLU A 464 7.46 -19.06 15.42
CA GLU A 464 8.86 -19.01 15.82
C GLU A 464 9.62 -17.96 14.99
N ARG A 465 9.43 -17.95 13.68
CA ARG A 465 10.03 -16.93 12.81
C ARG A 465 9.43 -15.54 13.02
N LEU A 466 8.11 -15.44 13.21
CA LEU A 466 7.44 -14.17 13.45
C LEU A 466 7.97 -13.48 14.72
N ARG A 467 8.26 -14.23 15.78
CA ARG A 467 8.82 -13.71 17.04
C ARG A 467 10.28 -13.27 16.92
N THR A 468 10.98 -13.61 15.85
CA THR A 468 12.36 -13.13 15.62
C THR A 468 12.43 -11.68 15.15
N HIS A 469 11.30 -11.11 14.70
CA HIS A 469 11.24 -9.70 14.33
C HIS A 469 11.34 -8.81 15.56
N GLY A 470 12.09 -7.71 15.43
CA GLY A 470 12.39 -6.84 16.56
C GLY A 470 11.21 -5.99 17.03
N ASP A 471 10.40 -5.48 16.09
CA ASP A 471 9.28 -4.60 16.38
C ASP A 471 8.02 -5.01 15.59
N LEU A 472 7.14 -5.75 16.23
CA LEU A 472 5.89 -6.20 15.64
C LEU A 472 4.86 -5.05 15.45
N SER A 473 5.04 -3.90 16.09
CA SER A 473 4.11 -2.76 15.97
C SER A 473 4.13 -2.13 14.58
N GLU A 474 5.22 -2.31 13.85
CA GLU A 474 5.36 -1.84 12.47
C GLU A 474 4.67 -2.77 11.43
N ALA A 475 4.13 -3.89 11.84
CA ALA A 475 3.43 -4.80 10.94
C ALA A 475 2.19 -4.14 10.32
N VAL A 476 1.90 -4.49 9.08
CA VAL A 476 0.72 -4.03 8.35
C VAL A 476 0.07 -5.19 7.60
N ALA A 477 -1.24 -5.25 7.63
CA ALA A 477 -1.97 -6.32 6.95
C ALA A 477 -3.06 -5.80 6.01
N ILE A 478 -3.34 -6.60 4.99
CA ILE A 478 -4.46 -6.40 4.08
C ILE A 478 -5.06 -7.75 3.67
N VAL A 479 -6.33 -7.74 3.36
CA VAL A 479 -6.99 -8.87 2.67
C VAL A 479 -7.15 -8.55 1.20
N TYR A 480 -6.60 -9.42 0.36
CA TYR A 480 -6.67 -9.28 -1.08
C TYR A 480 -6.84 -10.66 -1.75
N LYS A 481 -7.81 -10.80 -2.63
CA LYS A 481 -8.13 -12.06 -3.35
C LYS A 481 -8.18 -13.29 -2.44
N ASN A 482 -8.92 -13.22 -1.34
CA ASN A 482 -9.10 -14.29 -0.33
C ASN A 482 -7.81 -14.70 0.39
N ARG A 483 -6.79 -13.85 0.40
CA ARG A 483 -5.55 -14.03 1.13
C ARG A 483 -5.33 -12.88 2.10
N TYR A 484 -4.80 -13.20 3.26
CA TYR A 484 -4.33 -12.25 4.26
C TYR A 484 -2.83 -12.07 4.05
N TYR A 485 -2.40 -10.85 3.83
CA TYR A 485 -1.01 -10.45 3.67
C TYR A 485 -0.57 -9.67 4.90
N LEU A 486 0.41 -10.17 5.63
CA LEU A 486 1.00 -9.52 6.79
C LEU A 486 2.45 -9.18 6.46
N ALA A 487 2.74 -7.91 6.24
CA ALA A 487 4.09 -7.43 5.95
C ALA A 487 4.77 -6.83 7.17
N LEU A 488 6.06 -7.11 7.31
CA LEU A 488 6.92 -6.65 8.39
C LEU A 488 8.39 -6.81 7.98
N ASP A 489 9.24 -5.83 8.25
CA ASP A 489 10.71 -5.90 8.04
C ASP A 489 11.12 -6.39 6.63
N GLY A 490 10.42 -5.95 5.58
CA GLY A 490 10.73 -6.30 4.20
C GLY A 490 10.29 -7.70 3.77
N VAL A 491 9.57 -8.43 4.61
CA VAL A 491 9.00 -9.74 4.29
C VAL A 491 7.49 -9.74 4.44
N CYS A 492 6.83 -10.74 3.85
CA CYS A 492 5.38 -10.88 3.90
C CYS A 492 4.98 -12.33 4.19
N TYR A 493 4.15 -12.50 5.22
CA TYR A 493 3.49 -13.76 5.56
C TYR A 493 2.10 -13.77 4.95
N ILE A 494 1.74 -14.85 4.26
CA ILE A 494 0.47 -14.94 3.54
C ILE A 494 -0.33 -16.14 4.05
N ALA A 495 -1.56 -15.90 4.50
CA ALA A 495 -2.53 -16.96 4.76
C ALA A 495 -3.60 -16.98 3.67
N ASP A 496 -4.03 -18.18 3.27
CA ASP A 496 -5.10 -18.34 2.29
C ASP A 496 -6.35 -18.94 2.96
N SER A 497 -7.50 -18.29 2.80
CA SER A 497 -8.75 -18.73 3.45
C SER A 497 -9.25 -20.09 3.00
N ARG A 498 -8.78 -20.57 1.86
CA ARG A 498 -9.15 -21.87 1.27
C ARG A 498 -8.42 -23.03 1.94
N PHE A 499 -7.27 -22.76 2.58
CA PHE A 499 -6.42 -23.81 3.15
C PHE A 499 -6.37 -23.68 4.68
N LYS A 500 -7.29 -24.40 5.32
CA LYS A 500 -7.37 -24.55 6.77
C LYS A 500 -6.99 -25.98 7.17
N TYR A 501 -6.34 -26.14 8.31
CA TYR A 501 -6.02 -27.44 8.85
C TYR A 501 -6.19 -27.47 10.38
N THR A 502 -6.46 -28.65 10.88
CA THR A 502 -6.48 -28.98 12.31
C THR A 502 -5.36 -29.96 12.62
N ARG A 503 -4.83 -29.94 13.83
CA ARG A 503 -3.89 -30.92 14.35
C ARG A 503 -4.59 -31.81 15.37
N GLU A 504 -4.00 -32.99 15.67
CA GLU A 504 -4.56 -33.91 16.66
C GLU A 504 -4.64 -33.32 18.07
N ASP A 505 -3.76 -32.37 18.39
CA ASP A 505 -3.72 -31.62 19.67
C ASP A 505 -4.55 -30.34 19.67
N ASP A 506 -5.23 -30.01 18.58
CA ASP A 506 -6.12 -28.87 18.52
C ASP A 506 -7.44 -29.17 19.26
N ILE A 507 -7.97 -28.14 19.94
CA ILE A 507 -9.29 -28.22 20.58
C ILE A 507 -10.37 -28.26 19.50
N ASP A 508 -11.42 -29.02 19.73
CA ASP A 508 -12.55 -29.14 18.81
C ASP A 508 -13.05 -27.77 18.33
N GLY A 509 -13.19 -27.65 17.01
CA GLY A 509 -13.62 -26.42 16.34
C GLY A 509 -12.53 -25.37 16.13
N SER A 510 -11.28 -25.62 16.57
CA SER A 510 -10.17 -24.74 16.22
C SER A 510 -9.50 -25.18 14.93
N TYR A 511 -8.89 -24.24 14.23
CA TYR A 511 -8.15 -24.47 13.01
C TYR A 511 -6.99 -23.50 12.89
N ASN A 512 -6.01 -23.83 12.06
CA ASN A 512 -4.93 -22.96 11.63
C ASN A 512 -5.03 -22.72 10.13
N TYR A 513 -4.47 -21.62 9.65
CA TYR A 513 -4.28 -21.40 8.22
C TYR A 513 -2.97 -22.03 7.76
N GLU A 514 -2.93 -22.44 6.48
CA GLU A 514 -1.66 -22.67 5.81
C GLU A 514 -1.04 -21.31 5.50
N TRP A 515 0.29 -21.21 5.72
CA TRP A 515 1.05 -19.98 5.56
C TRP A 515 2.12 -20.12 4.50
N TRP A 516 2.28 -19.08 3.71
CA TRP A 516 3.37 -18.89 2.76
C TRP A 516 4.21 -17.70 3.19
N PHE A 517 5.44 -17.62 2.66
CA PHE A 517 6.40 -16.61 3.05
C PHE A 517 7.05 -16.00 1.82
N TRP A 518 7.04 -14.68 1.74
CA TRP A 518 7.67 -13.92 0.67
C TRP A 518 8.75 -13.00 1.23
N GLU A 519 9.91 -12.98 0.54
CA GLU A 519 11.01 -12.06 0.77
C GLU A 519 10.93 -10.90 -0.21
N ASN A 520 11.61 -9.78 0.11
CA ASN A 520 11.69 -8.57 -0.70
C ASN A 520 10.31 -7.92 -0.96
N VAL A 521 9.52 -7.76 0.12
CA VAL A 521 8.24 -7.05 0.11
C VAL A 521 8.24 -5.99 1.22
N PRO A 522 8.93 -4.84 1.03
CA PRO A 522 9.10 -3.82 2.05
C PRO A 522 7.86 -2.95 2.22
N ALA A 523 6.70 -3.57 2.36
CA ALA A 523 5.44 -2.87 2.50
C ALA A 523 5.30 -2.27 3.91
N ARG A 524 5.11 -0.96 3.97
CA ARG A 524 4.73 -0.21 5.17
C ARG A 524 3.23 0.10 5.20
N VAL A 525 2.64 0.31 4.05
CA VAL A 525 1.20 0.53 3.86
C VAL A 525 0.73 -0.24 2.65
N TRP A 526 -0.48 -0.75 2.71
CA TRP A 526 -1.13 -1.46 1.61
C TRP A 526 -2.27 -0.65 1.02
N ALA A 527 -2.51 -0.82 -0.27
CA ALA A 527 -3.72 -0.33 -0.92
C ALA A 527 -4.21 -1.32 -1.98
N ASN A 528 -5.52 -1.51 -2.05
CA ASN A 528 -6.16 -2.22 -3.15
C ASN A 528 -6.83 -1.19 -4.07
N ILE A 529 -6.28 -1.00 -5.26
CA ILE A 529 -6.77 -0.03 -6.23
C ILE A 529 -7.06 -0.74 -7.54
N ASN A 530 -8.30 -0.69 -8.00
CA ASN A 530 -8.75 -1.33 -9.24
C ASN A 530 -8.36 -2.82 -9.32
N ASN A 531 -8.54 -3.54 -8.21
CA ASN A 531 -8.20 -4.96 -8.06
C ASN A 531 -6.70 -5.30 -8.31
N LYS A 532 -5.82 -4.34 -8.09
CA LYS A 532 -4.36 -4.52 -8.03
C LYS A 532 -3.87 -4.21 -6.63
N LEU A 533 -2.88 -4.95 -6.17
CA LEU A 533 -2.27 -4.76 -4.86
C LEU A 533 -1.09 -3.79 -4.96
N TYR A 534 -1.22 -2.66 -4.27
CA TYR A 534 -0.20 -1.63 -4.16
C TYR A 534 0.38 -1.63 -2.75
N PHE A 535 1.60 -1.15 -2.63
CA PHE A 535 2.18 -0.87 -1.32
C PHE A 535 3.11 0.35 -1.37
N GLY A 536 3.18 1.04 -0.24
CA GLY A 536 4.14 2.10 0.00
C GLY A 536 5.26 1.60 0.91
N THR A 537 6.48 2.10 0.71
CA THR A 537 7.69 1.68 1.44
C THR A 537 8.19 2.74 2.41
N PRO A 538 9.04 2.38 3.39
CA PRO A 538 9.77 3.35 4.20
C PRO A 538 10.69 4.28 3.39
N ASP A 539 11.13 3.83 2.20
CA ASP A 539 12.08 4.53 1.33
C ASP A 539 11.41 5.39 0.24
N GLY A 540 10.14 5.74 0.47
CA GLY A 540 9.41 6.69 -0.38
C GLY A 540 8.85 6.12 -1.68
N GLN A 541 8.92 4.83 -1.90
CA GLN A 541 8.44 4.18 -3.11
C GLN A 541 6.96 3.82 -2.99
N VAL A 542 6.22 3.98 -4.06
CA VAL A 542 4.91 3.36 -4.26
C VAL A 542 5.04 2.30 -5.34
N CYS A 543 4.74 1.07 -4.98
CA CYS A 543 4.94 -0.11 -5.80
C CYS A 543 3.61 -0.83 -6.06
N VAL A 544 3.56 -1.58 -7.17
CA VAL A 544 2.41 -2.42 -7.54
C VAL A 544 2.88 -3.80 -7.97
N PHE A 545 2.20 -4.85 -7.54
CA PHE A 545 2.43 -6.19 -8.08
C PHE A 545 1.92 -6.28 -9.52
N ASP A 546 2.74 -6.85 -10.39
CA ASP A 546 2.45 -7.05 -11.80
C ASP A 546 2.49 -8.53 -12.20
N ASN A 547 2.59 -8.83 -13.49
CA ASN A 547 2.66 -10.20 -14.00
C ASN A 547 4.09 -10.65 -14.35
N GLU A 548 5.11 -9.82 -14.08
CA GLU A 548 6.51 -10.20 -14.25
C GLU A 548 7.03 -10.90 -12.99
N TYR A 549 8.15 -11.60 -13.12
CA TYR A 549 8.79 -12.35 -12.02
C TYR A 549 10.08 -11.67 -11.54
N THR A 550 10.10 -10.34 -11.64
CA THR A 550 11.20 -9.47 -11.18
C THR A 550 10.66 -8.35 -10.30
N ASP A 551 11.37 -8.05 -9.23
CA ASP A 551 11.13 -6.86 -8.43
C ASP A 551 11.92 -5.71 -9.07
N ARG A 552 11.23 -4.58 -9.35
CA ARG A 552 11.79 -3.47 -10.10
C ARG A 552 11.80 -2.18 -9.31
N THR A 553 12.97 -1.55 -9.24
CA THR A 553 13.13 -0.21 -8.70
C THR A 553 13.60 0.76 -9.77
N TYR A 554 13.26 2.03 -9.63
CA TYR A 554 13.66 3.08 -10.56
C TYR A 554 14.33 4.23 -9.81
N GLN A 555 15.28 4.85 -10.49
CA GLN A 555 15.83 6.12 -10.04
C GLN A 555 15.95 7.06 -11.24
N THR A 556 15.41 8.27 -11.11
CA THR A 556 15.69 9.35 -12.04
C THR A 556 16.92 10.09 -11.56
N THR A 557 17.91 10.22 -12.44
CA THR A 557 19.16 10.93 -12.14
C THR A 557 18.97 12.44 -12.33
N GLU A 558 19.80 13.23 -11.67
CA GLU A 558 19.87 14.67 -11.89
C GLU A 558 21.13 15.04 -12.67
N ALA A 559 21.22 16.32 -13.05
CA ALA A 559 22.41 16.87 -13.69
C ALA A 559 23.66 16.70 -12.83
N GLY A 560 24.68 16.03 -13.38
CA GLY A 560 25.94 15.74 -12.69
C GLY A 560 25.99 14.40 -11.96
N ASP A 561 24.91 13.61 -11.92
CA ASP A 561 24.94 12.24 -11.39
C ASP A 561 25.60 11.28 -12.36
N LEU A 562 25.44 11.53 -13.66
CA LEU A 562 26.04 10.77 -14.74
C LEU A 562 26.98 11.66 -15.58
N ALA A 563 28.08 11.10 -16.03
CA ALA A 563 29.00 11.75 -16.93
C ALA A 563 29.41 10.82 -18.08
N LEU A 564 29.37 11.34 -19.32
CA LEU A 564 29.73 10.61 -20.54
C LEU A 564 31.25 10.69 -20.76
N ASP A 565 31.90 9.52 -20.79
CA ASP A 565 33.32 9.39 -21.10
C ASP A 565 33.45 8.66 -22.46
N ILE A 566 33.46 9.45 -23.53
CA ILE A 566 33.54 8.94 -24.91
C ILE A 566 34.88 8.27 -25.15
N VAL A 567 35.96 8.82 -24.59
CA VAL A 567 37.34 8.31 -24.85
C VAL A 567 37.50 6.88 -24.33
N ASN A 568 36.96 6.61 -23.17
CA ASN A 568 36.99 5.29 -22.52
C ASN A 568 35.73 4.46 -22.79
N ASN A 569 34.80 4.96 -23.61
CA ASN A 569 33.54 4.30 -23.97
C ASN A 569 32.72 3.85 -22.78
N LYS A 570 32.47 4.75 -21.82
CA LYS A 570 31.75 4.45 -20.61
C LYS A 570 30.93 5.64 -20.09
N ILE A 571 29.97 5.35 -19.22
CA ILE A 571 29.24 6.32 -18.45
C ILE A 571 29.69 6.20 -16.99
N SER A 572 30.23 7.27 -16.45
CA SER A 572 30.56 7.34 -15.01
C SER A 572 29.39 7.80 -14.19
N TYR A 573 29.27 7.33 -12.97
CA TYR A 573 28.23 7.72 -12.02
C TYR A 573 28.81 7.96 -10.63
N ASN A 574 28.11 8.78 -9.85
CA ASN A 574 28.49 9.14 -8.48
C ASN A 574 27.62 8.38 -7.44
N SER A 575 27.90 8.62 -6.16
CA SER A 575 27.20 7.99 -5.01
C SER A 575 25.71 8.37 -4.87
N ASN A 576 25.20 9.31 -5.68
CA ASN A 576 23.77 9.64 -5.71
C ASN A 576 22.95 8.57 -6.42
N ILE A 577 23.59 7.72 -7.24
CA ILE A 577 22.95 6.53 -7.79
C ILE A 577 22.90 5.47 -6.69
N ARG A 578 21.72 5.33 -6.07
CA ARG A 578 21.48 4.41 -4.94
C ARG A 578 21.01 3.04 -5.38
N VAL A 579 20.50 2.94 -6.60
CA VAL A 579 20.15 1.65 -7.21
C VAL A 579 21.45 0.90 -7.44
N GLY A 580 21.61 -0.27 -6.83
CA GLY A 580 22.78 -1.11 -7.06
C GLY A 580 22.78 -1.61 -8.48
N LEU A 581 23.54 -0.94 -9.37
CA LEU A 581 23.58 -1.29 -10.79
C LEU A 581 24.19 -2.66 -11.00
N ILE A 582 23.54 -3.47 -11.82
CA ILE A 582 24.02 -4.78 -12.23
C ILE A 582 23.93 -4.94 -13.75
N GLU A 583 24.53 -5.99 -14.25
CA GLU A 583 24.48 -6.37 -15.67
C GLU A 583 23.04 -6.58 -16.14
N ASN A 584 22.67 -5.97 -17.25
CA ASN A 584 21.34 -5.95 -17.87
C ASN A 584 20.28 -5.08 -17.17
N ASP A 585 20.63 -4.23 -16.24
CA ASP A 585 19.77 -3.13 -15.82
C ASP A 585 19.44 -2.23 -17.00
N ILE A 586 18.33 -1.51 -16.91
CA ILE A 586 17.84 -0.69 -18.03
C ILE A 586 18.10 0.79 -17.71
N ILE A 587 18.57 1.52 -18.71
CA ILE A 587 18.68 2.98 -18.67
C ILE A 587 17.95 3.62 -19.84
N LYS A 588 17.23 4.71 -19.57
CA LYS A 588 16.58 5.54 -20.60
C LYS A 588 16.95 7.00 -20.39
N PHE A 589 17.64 7.59 -21.35
CA PHE A 589 18.07 8.99 -21.28
C PHE A 589 16.92 9.94 -21.61
N SER A 590 16.67 10.88 -20.72
CA SER A 590 15.78 12.03 -20.97
C SER A 590 16.53 13.19 -21.63
N THR A 591 17.85 13.27 -21.45
CA THR A 591 18.70 14.24 -22.11
C THR A 591 18.82 13.92 -23.60
N SER A 592 18.60 14.89 -24.47
CA SER A 592 18.82 14.78 -25.92
C SER A 592 20.30 14.83 -26.28
N GLY A 593 20.67 14.31 -27.44
CA GLY A 593 22.03 14.45 -27.99
C GLY A 593 23.05 13.43 -27.49
N ILE A 594 22.61 12.29 -26.98
CA ILE A 594 23.49 11.15 -26.68
C ILE A 594 23.45 10.19 -27.84
N TYR A 595 24.64 9.91 -28.44
CA TYR A 595 24.78 9.10 -29.65
C TYR A 595 25.77 7.96 -29.46
N SER A 596 25.56 6.87 -30.20
CA SER A 596 26.56 5.85 -30.46
C SER A 596 27.00 5.89 -31.90
N LEU A 597 28.23 5.49 -32.14
CA LEU A 597 28.73 5.27 -33.50
C LEU A 597 28.00 4.07 -34.09
N TYR A 598 27.38 4.26 -35.25
CA TYR A 598 26.70 3.19 -35.98
C TYR A 598 27.65 2.62 -37.05
N LEU A 599 28.27 3.51 -37.85
CA LEU A 599 29.16 3.12 -38.92
C LEU A 599 30.15 4.26 -39.27
N ASP A 600 31.44 3.96 -39.40
CA ASP A 600 32.47 4.94 -39.78
C ASP A 600 33.39 4.45 -40.92
N ASN A 601 33.41 3.17 -41.24
CA ASN A 601 34.23 2.55 -42.24
C ASN A 601 33.36 1.91 -43.34
N PHE A 602 33.20 2.59 -44.44
CA PHE A 602 32.40 2.13 -45.56
C PHE A 602 32.83 2.80 -46.87
N ASN A 603 32.41 2.22 -47.99
CA ASN A 603 32.53 2.83 -49.30
C ASN A 603 31.14 3.17 -49.86
N VAL A 604 31.04 4.24 -50.65
CA VAL A 604 29.80 4.62 -51.33
C VAL A 604 30.01 4.46 -52.83
N GLU A 605 29.17 3.66 -53.48
CA GLU A 605 29.10 3.50 -54.94
C GLU A 605 27.63 3.50 -55.33
N ASN A 606 27.29 4.31 -56.36
CA ASN A 606 25.91 4.40 -56.90
C ASN A 606 24.85 4.61 -55.82
N ASN A 607 25.08 5.53 -54.85
CA ASN A 607 24.23 5.82 -53.68
C ASN A 607 24.03 4.65 -52.69
N ARG A 608 24.74 3.54 -52.87
CA ARG A 608 24.75 2.43 -51.91
C ARG A 608 25.99 2.48 -51.03
N ILE A 609 25.80 2.16 -49.77
CA ILE A 609 26.85 2.05 -48.76
C ILE A 609 27.27 0.59 -48.68
N TYR A 610 28.55 0.32 -48.97
CA TYR A 610 29.16 -1.00 -48.90
C TYR A 610 29.98 -1.14 -47.62
N VAL A 611 29.76 -2.22 -46.89
CA VAL A 611 30.37 -2.47 -45.56
C VAL A 611 31.02 -3.87 -45.54
N SER A 612 31.70 -4.20 -44.45
CA SER A 612 32.26 -5.56 -44.28
C SER A 612 31.15 -6.59 -44.00
N GLU A 613 31.43 -7.86 -44.25
CA GLU A 613 30.54 -8.99 -43.94
C GLU A 613 30.14 -9.02 -42.42
N GLU A 614 31.08 -8.59 -41.56
CA GLU A 614 30.82 -8.49 -40.12
C GLU A 614 29.83 -7.36 -39.80
N ALA A 615 29.99 -6.22 -40.43
CA ALA A 615 29.15 -5.04 -40.19
C ALA A 615 27.72 -5.23 -40.73
N ILE A 616 27.53 -5.81 -41.92
CA ILE A 616 26.21 -6.00 -42.53
C ILE A 616 25.31 -6.92 -41.70
N ALA A 617 25.90 -7.84 -40.94
CA ALA A 617 25.15 -8.76 -40.09
C ALA A 617 24.34 -8.03 -38.99
N GLY A 618 24.83 -6.88 -38.53
CA GLY A 618 24.19 -6.02 -37.55
C GLY A 618 23.23 -4.97 -38.09
N ILE A 619 23.24 -4.75 -39.41
CA ILE A 619 22.44 -3.70 -40.07
C ILE A 619 21.05 -4.22 -40.40
N GLN A 620 20.02 -3.42 -40.12
CA GLN A 620 18.61 -3.79 -40.31
C GLN A 620 17.86 -2.66 -41.03
N ASP A 621 16.95 -3.02 -41.94
CA ASP A 621 16.03 -2.10 -42.54
C ASP A 621 15.17 -1.38 -41.49
N GLY A 622 14.88 -0.09 -41.72
CA GLY A 622 14.12 0.72 -40.81
C GLY A 622 14.96 1.31 -39.65
N THR A 623 16.26 1.04 -39.55
CA THR A 623 17.11 1.64 -38.52
C THR A 623 17.29 3.14 -38.78
N GLU A 624 16.97 3.96 -37.75
CA GLU A 624 17.13 5.40 -37.79
C GLU A 624 18.58 5.80 -37.48
N VAL A 625 19.18 6.58 -38.34
CA VAL A 625 20.57 7.06 -38.24
C VAL A 625 20.69 8.55 -38.52
N TYR A 626 21.77 9.15 -38.06
CA TYR A 626 22.11 10.55 -38.23
C TYR A 626 23.53 10.66 -38.85
N ALA A 627 23.68 11.51 -39.86
CA ALA A 627 24.97 11.74 -40.46
C ALA A 627 25.75 12.80 -39.71
N ASP A 628 27.02 12.54 -39.46
CA ASP A 628 27.98 13.41 -38.79
C ASP A 628 29.27 13.56 -39.58
N ASN A 629 30.07 14.58 -39.29
CA ASN A 629 31.31 14.91 -40.06
C ASN A 629 31.06 15.11 -41.54
N ILE A 630 29.97 15.75 -41.90
CA ILE A 630 29.56 15.94 -43.29
C ILE A 630 30.47 16.95 -43.98
N SER A 631 31.04 16.61 -45.13
CA SER A 631 31.84 17.50 -45.96
C SER A 631 31.55 17.22 -47.43
N GLY A 632 30.78 18.10 -48.04
CA GLY A 632 30.51 18.02 -49.49
C GLY A 632 29.42 17.06 -49.90
N SER A 633 28.67 16.48 -48.98
CA SER A 633 27.54 15.58 -49.24
C SER A 633 26.19 16.29 -49.23
N ASN A 634 25.17 15.65 -49.78
CA ASN A 634 23.79 16.13 -49.74
C ASN A 634 23.10 15.84 -48.42
N LEU A 635 23.76 15.18 -47.47
CA LEU A 635 23.27 14.91 -46.16
C LEU A 635 23.25 16.18 -45.30
N LEU A 636 22.21 16.34 -44.50
CA LEU A 636 22.05 17.48 -43.60
C LEU A 636 22.29 17.05 -42.14
N THR A 637 22.97 17.93 -41.40
CA THR A 637 23.14 17.75 -39.96
C THR A 637 21.77 17.84 -39.23
N ASN A 638 21.62 17.08 -38.15
CA ASN A 638 20.39 16.99 -37.36
C ASN A 638 19.17 16.44 -38.14
N THR A 639 19.44 15.83 -39.31
CA THR A 639 18.41 15.16 -40.09
C THR A 639 18.46 13.67 -39.86
N LYS A 640 17.30 13.08 -39.68
CA LYS A 640 17.12 11.64 -39.51
C LYS A 640 17.03 10.98 -40.88
N TYR A 641 17.81 9.93 -41.05
CA TYR A 641 17.78 9.06 -42.21
C TYR A 641 17.40 7.65 -41.80
N ILE A 642 16.89 6.87 -42.73
CA ILE A 642 16.42 5.50 -42.51
C ILE A 642 17.26 4.56 -43.39
N VAL A 643 17.78 3.51 -42.75
CA VAL A 643 18.45 2.41 -43.47
C VAL A 643 17.41 1.61 -44.23
N ALA A 644 17.63 1.41 -45.54
CA ALA A 644 16.70 0.69 -46.36
C ALA A 644 17.45 -0.23 -47.36
N GLU A 645 16.74 -1.17 -47.94
CA GLU A 645 17.25 -2.12 -48.95
C GLU A 645 18.55 -2.82 -48.53
N VAL A 646 18.60 -3.38 -47.33
CA VAL A 646 19.75 -4.12 -46.81
C VAL A 646 19.96 -5.39 -47.65
N ASP A 647 21.03 -5.43 -48.45
CA ASP A 647 21.45 -6.60 -49.20
C ASP A 647 22.64 -7.28 -48.51
N ARG A 648 22.39 -8.45 -47.94
CA ARG A 648 23.43 -9.25 -47.26
C ARG A 648 24.36 -10.00 -48.23
N GLY A 649 23.94 -10.19 -49.49
CA GLY A 649 24.75 -10.83 -50.49
C GLY A 649 25.87 -9.92 -51.00
N ASP A 650 25.54 -8.67 -51.24
CA ASP A 650 26.48 -7.63 -51.68
C ASP A 650 27.06 -6.81 -50.53
N CYS A 651 26.67 -7.11 -49.29
CA CYS A 651 27.06 -6.37 -48.07
C CYS A 651 26.79 -4.86 -48.21
N SER A 652 25.60 -4.48 -48.69
CA SER A 652 25.25 -3.08 -48.97
C SER A 652 23.87 -2.68 -48.53
N PHE A 653 23.62 -1.37 -48.41
CA PHE A 653 22.32 -0.78 -48.12
C PHE A 653 22.23 0.65 -48.66
N VAL A 654 21.02 1.23 -48.68
CA VAL A 654 20.80 2.63 -49.02
C VAL A 654 20.28 3.43 -47.80
N LEU A 655 20.41 4.76 -47.89
CA LEU A 655 19.74 5.67 -46.96
C LEU A 655 18.58 6.37 -47.67
N THR A 656 17.45 6.44 -46.95
CA THR A 656 16.29 7.19 -47.39
C THR A 656 15.97 8.31 -46.39
N ASP A 657 15.24 9.32 -46.83
CA ASP A 657 14.67 10.30 -45.96
C ASP A 657 13.38 9.75 -45.23
N SER A 658 12.69 10.60 -44.50
CA SER A 658 11.45 10.23 -43.80
C SER A 658 10.29 9.91 -44.75
N ASP A 659 10.37 10.34 -46.01
CA ASP A 659 9.34 10.12 -47.03
C ASP A 659 9.65 8.86 -47.89
N GLY A 660 10.79 8.22 -47.62
CA GLY A 660 11.23 7.01 -48.30
C GLY A 660 12.00 7.27 -49.60
N GLU A 661 12.37 8.50 -49.86
CA GLU A 661 13.16 8.87 -51.05
C GLU A 661 14.66 8.60 -50.83
N GLU A 662 15.32 7.96 -51.82
CA GLU A 662 16.73 7.63 -51.73
C GLU A 662 17.63 8.87 -51.78
N ILE A 663 18.63 8.91 -50.91
CA ILE A 663 19.53 10.07 -50.76
C ILE A 663 20.80 9.88 -51.60
N THR A 664 21.22 10.93 -52.30
CA THR A 664 22.52 10.94 -53.03
C THR A 664 23.64 11.10 -52.00
N LEU A 665 24.61 10.16 -52.04
CA LEU A 665 25.66 10.03 -51.03
C LEU A 665 27.05 10.24 -51.61
N ASP A 666 27.99 10.71 -50.77
CA ASP A 666 29.42 10.63 -50.97
C ASP A 666 30.12 10.04 -49.72
N ASN A 667 31.44 9.87 -49.75
CA ASN A 667 32.22 9.21 -48.67
C ASN A 667 32.59 10.12 -47.48
N SER A 668 32.04 11.30 -47.36
CA SER A 668 32.48 12.32 -46.41
C SER A 668 31.71 12.40 -45.13
N PHE A 669 31.19 11.30 -44.63
CA PHE A 669 30.37 11.29 -43.40
C PHE A 669 30.56 10.00 -42.58
N ARG A 670 30.09 10.01 -41.37
CA ARG A 670 29.89 8.80 -40.56
C ARG A 670 28.44 8.75 -40.08
N LEU A 671 27.98 7.57 -39.74
CA LEU A 671 26.62 7.36 -39.23
C LEU A 671 26.60 7.16 -37.71
N CYS A 672 25.71 7.87 -37.05
CA CYS A 672 25.48 7.78 -35.61
C CYS A 672 24.04 7.40 -35.33
N LYS A 673 23.81 6.72 -34.22
CA LYS A 673 22.50 6.35 -33.76
C LYS A 673 22.19 7.13 -32.51
N LEU A 674 20.98 7.75 -32.44
CA LEU A 674 20.53 8.47 -31.28
C LEU A 674 20.10 7.48 -30.18
N LEU A 675 20.68 7.62 -29.01
CA LEU A 675 20.37 6.79 -27.84
C LEU A 675 19.34 7.42 -26.91
N SER A 676 19.16 8.74 -26.99
CA SER A 676 18.19 9.48 -26.17
C SER A 676 16.76 9.00 -26.43
N GLY A 677 16.01 8.77 -25.38
CA GLY A 677 14.62 8.29 -25.44
C GLY A 677 14.47 6.77 -25.65
N GLN A 678 15.55 6.05 -25.95
CA GLN A 678 15.54 4.58 -26.10
C GLN A 678 15.82 3.88 -24.76
N GLU A 679 15.29 2.67 -24.59
CA GLU A 679 15.67 1.77 -23.51
C GLU A 679 16.92 1.00 -23.90
N LEU A 680 17.97 1.16 -23.10
CA LEU A 680 19.26 0.53 -23.29
C LEU A 680 19.61 -0.34 -22.09
N TYR A 681 20.43 -1.36 -22.29
CA TYR A 681 20.89 -2.23 -21.23
C TYR A 681 22.28 -1.82 -20.74
N ILE A 682 22.44 -1.80 -19.43
CA ILE A 682 23.74 -1.58 -18.78
C ILE A 682 24.58 -2.85 -18.89
N THR A 683 25.85 -2.68 -19.18
CA THR A 683 26.81 -3.79 -19.28
C THR A 683 28.19 -3.36 -18.74
N ASN A 684 29.06 -4.32 -18.46
CA ASN A 684 30.42 -4.07 -17.96
C ASN A 684 30.41 -3.13 -16.74
N VAL A 685 29.56 -3.45 -15.77
CA VAL A 685 29.37 -2.63 -14.56
C VAL A 685 30.64 -2.69 -13.70
N LEU A 686 31.18 -1.51 -13.39
CA LEU A 686 32.29 -1.28 -12.47
C LEU A 686 31.77 -0.46 -11.27
N GLU A 687 32.61 -0.26 -10.25
CA GLU A 687 32.24 0.46 -9.03
C GLU A 687 31.70 1.89 -9.27
N THR A 688 32.16 2.57 -10.31
CA THR A 688 31.79 3.97 -10.62
C THR A 688 31.46 4.20 -12.08
N SER A 689 31.32 3.16 -12.89
CA SER A 689 31.02 3.31 -14.31
C SER A 689 30.42 2.04 -14.92
N PHE A 690 29.76 2.22 -16.07
CA PHE A 690 29.22 1.13 -16.89
C PHE A 690 29.28 1.46 -18.37
N GLN A 691 29.03 0.47 -19.21
CA GLN A 691 28.83 0.61 -20.64
C GLN A 691 27.39 0.30 -21.03
N LEU A 692 27.01 0.56 -22.25
CA LEU A 692 25.66 0.36 -22.79
C LEU A 692 25.65 -0.68 -23.91
N LYS A 693 24.50 -1.38 -24.03
CA LYS A 693 24.19 -2.24 -25.17
C LYS A 693 22.71 -2.11 -25.53
N GLU A 694 22.34 -2.37 -26.77
CA GLU A 694 20.95 -2.25 -27.23
C GLU A 694 20.04 -3.40 -26.74
N ARG A 695 20.60 -4.61 -26.73
CA ARG A 695 19.87 -5.84 -26.34
C ARG A 695 20.72 -6.72 -25.45
N LYS A 696 20.07 -7.58 -24.68
CA LYS A 696 20.77 -8.63 -23.95
C LYS A 696 21.55 -9.52 -24.94
N GLY A 697 22.81 -9.77 -24.65
CA GLY A 697 23.68 -10.59 -25.50
C GLY A 697 24.43 -9.83 -26.57
N ASN A 698 24.14 -8.56 -26.85
CA ASN A 698 24.93 -7.74 -27.79
C ASN A 698 26.22 -7.25 -27.15
N THR A 699 27.15 -6.84 -28.01
CA THR A 699 28.37 -6.12 -27.64
C THR A 699 28.04 -4.72 -27.12
N ALA A 700 28.95 -4.14 -26.34
CA ALA A 700 28.81 -2.76 -25.89
C ALA A 700 28.77 -1.78 -27.06
N LEU A 701 27.89 -0.80 -26.99
CA LEU A 701 27.81 0.30 -27.95
C LEU A 701 29.06 1.20 -27.84
N THR A 702 29.51 1.74 -28.92
CA THR A 702 30.58 2.74 -28.95
C THR A 702 29.99 4.13 -28.88
N LEU A 703 30.17 4.81 -27.73
CA LEU A 703 29.68 6.16 -27.51
C LEU A 703 30.45 7.16 -28.38
N THR A 704 29.78 8.17 -28.91
CA THR A 704 30.40 9.18 -29.77
C THR A 704 29.85 10.58 -29.56
N SER A 705 30.63 11.61 -29.89
CA SER A 705 30.12 12.95 -30.04
C SER A 705 29.37 13.08 -31.38
N TYR A 706 28.41 13.98 -31.43
CA TYR A 706 27.73 14.32 -32.69
C TYR A 706 27.90 15.82 -32.96
N ASN A 707 28.31 16.19 -34.14
CA ASN A 707 28.72 17.55 -34.51
C ASN A 707 29.76 18.16 -33.55
N GLY A 708 30.66 17.34 -33.02
CA GLY A 708 31.66 17.77 -32.04
C GLY A 708 31.12 18.13 -30.65
N ALA A 709 29.82 17.95 -30.40
CA ALA A 709 29.18 18.24 -29.14
C ALA A 709 28.88 16.98 -28.35
N THR A 710 29.00 17.08 -27.02
CA THR A 710 28.57 16.07 -26.05
C THR A 710 27.73 16.73 -24.97
N PRO A 711 26.67 16.12 -24.51
CA PRO A 711 25.91 16.64 -23.39
C PRO A 711 26.78 16.74 -22.13
N THR A 712 26.78 17.91 -21.48
CA THR A 712 27.49 18.13 -20.20
C THR A 712 26.65 17.80 -18.99
N SER A 713 25.33 17.66 -19.17
CA SER A 713 24.36 17.33 -18.14
C SER A 713 23.50 16.19 -18.62
N ILE A 714 23.58 15.05 -17.96
CA ILE A 714 22.87 13.84 -18.34
C ILE A 714 21.82 13.53 -17.30
N ILE A 715 20.57 13.44 -17.75
CA ILE A 715 19.44 13.01 -16.97
C ILE A 715 18.91 11.70 -17.58
N ALA A 716 18.75 10.70 -16.77
CA ALA A 716 18.26 9.40 -17.20
C ALA A 716 17.35 8.77 -16.14
N LYS A 717 16.47 7.89 -16.55
CA LYS A 717 15.77 6.96 -15.67
C LYS A 717 16.52 5.62 -15.70
N VAL A 718 17.04 5.22 -14.54
CA VAL A 718 17.71 3.93 -14.36
C VAL A 718 16.75 2.97 -13.71
N SER A 719 16.63 1.76 -14.21
CA SER A 719 15.78 0.69 -13.70
C SER A 719 16.65 -0.50 -13.30
N HIS A 720 16.57 -0.86 -12.04
CA HIS A 720 17.17 -2.08 -11.50
C HIS A 720 16.13 -3.19 -11.44
N LYS A 721 16.47 -4.36 -11.95
CA LYS A 721 15.64 -5.56 -11.95
C LYS A 721 16.30 -6.65 -11.13
N GLU A 722 15.65 -7.05 -10.05
CA GLU A 722 16.05 -8.19 -9.26
C GLU A 722 15.12 -9.37 -9.52
N ASN A 723 15.68 -10.53 -9.83
CA ASN A 723 14.87 -11.75 -10.01
C ASN A 723 14.19 -12.11 -8.69
N VAL A 724 12.92 -12.46 -8.74
CA VAL A 724 12.26 -13.11 -7.62
C VAL A 724 12.87 -14.49 -7.44
N VAL A 725 13.65 -14.68 -6.39
CA VAL A 725 14.24 -16.00 -6.05
C VAL A 725 13.23 -16.80 -5.23
N ALA A 726 12.69 -17.84 -5.82
CA ALA A 726 11.73 -18.72 -5.14
C ALA A 726 12.43 -20.01 -4.65
N LYS A 727 12.21 -20.36 -3.38
CA LYS A 727 12.80 -21.52 -2.71
C LYS A 727 11.72 -22.32 -2.01
N TRP A 728 11.80 -23.64 -2.09
CA TRP A 728 10.95 -24.54 -1.34
C TRP A 728 11.74 -25.79 -0.95
N TYR A 729 11.89 -26.05 0.34
CA TYR A 729 12.65 -27.16 0.87
C TYR A 729 11.72 -28.13 1.59
N THR A 730 11.85 -29.41 1.29
CA THR A 730 11.04 -30.43 1.96
C THR A 730 11.42 -30.55 3.44
N PRO A 731 10.58 -31.19 4.26
CA PRO A 731 11.05 -31.76 5.51
C PRO A 731 12.22 -32.71 5.31
N VAL A 732 12.87 -33.05 6.41
CA VAL A 732 13.85 -34.13 6.45
C VAL A 732 13.12 -35.45 6.38
N PHE A 733 13.28 -36.17 5.28
CA PHE A 733 12.71 -37.52 5.12
C PHE A 733 13.64 -38.59 5.65
N ASP A 734 13.11 -39.47 6.49
CA ASP A 734 13.75 -40.74 6.89
C ASP A 734 13.32 -41.90 5.99
N LEU A 735 12.41 -41.71 5.08
CA LEU A 735 11.87 -42.70 4.14
C LEU A 735 11.44 -44.01 4.81
N GLY A 736 10.83 -43.88 5.99
CA GLY A 736 10.16 -44.95 6.70
C GLY A 736 10.99 -45.69 7.77
N THR A 737 12.29 -45.43 7.89
CA THR A 737 13.11 -46.01 8.96
C THR A 737 14.41 -45.22 9.16
N ASN A 738 14.68 -44.82 10.40
CA ASN A 738 15.91 -44.11 10.77
C ASN A 738 17.16 -45.00 10.81
N GLU A 739 16.95 -46.29 11.04
CA GLU A 739 18.04 -47.22 11.30
C GLU A 739 18.67 -47.80 10.04
N SER A 740 17.93 -47.82 8.94
CA SER A 740 18.38 -48.41 7.69
C SER A 740 18.93 -47.36 6.73
N SER A 741 20.09 -47.63 6.13
CA SER A 741 20.57 -46.76 5.04
C SER A 741 19.75 -46.98 3.77
N LYS A 742 19.66 -45.93 2.93
CA LYS A 742 18.90 -45.91 1.68
C LYS A 742 19.78 -45.60 0.49
N THR A 743 19.23 -45.89 -0.67
CA THR A 743 19.82 -45.50 -1.96
C THR A 743 18.76 -44.80 -2.78
N LEU A 744 18.95 -43.50 -3.12
CA LEU A 744 18.13 -42.77 -4.07
C LEU A 744 18.51 -43.18 -5.50
N LEU A 745 17.53 -43.61 -6.29
CA LEU A 745 17.73 -44.11 -7.63
C LEU A 745 17.34 -43.14 -8.72
N LYS A 746 16.22 -42.42 -8.53
CA LYS A 746 15.64 -41.55 -9.54
C LYS A 746 14.86 -40.44 -8.85
N MET A 747 14.93 -39.25 -9.40
CA MET A 747 14.06 -38.11 -9.12
C MET A 747 13.31 -37.71 -10.39
N THR A 748 12.04 -37.37 -10.28
CA THR A 748 11.21 -36.91 -11.36
C THR A 748 10.44 -35.70 -10.87
N ILE A 749 10.52 -34.58 -11.57
CA ILE A 749 9.78 -33.37 -11.31
C ILE A 749 8.85 -33.07 -12.49
N SER A 750 7.61 -32.72 -12.22
CA SER A 750 6.66 -32.24 -13.23
C SER A 750 6.38 -30.76 -12.99
N THR A 751 6.54 -29.97 -14.04
CA THR A 751 6.38 -28.52 -14.03
C THR A 751 5.36 -28.09 -15.06
N GLU A 752 4.64 -27.02 -14.79
CA GLU A 752 3.97 -26.28 -15.85
C GLU A 752 5.04 -25.46 -16.53
N ALA A 753 5.26 -25.70 -17.82
CA ALA A 753 6.26 -24.97 -18.58
C ALA A 753 5.60 -23.77 -19.24
N GLU A 754 6.01 -22.59 -18.80
CA GLU A 754 6.06 -21.45 -19.70
C GLU A 754 7.50 -21.26 -20.21
N VAL A 755 7.63 -20.62 -21.32
CA VAL A 755 8.89 -20.39 -22.07
C VAL A 755 9.99 -19.85 -21.15
N ASN A 756 11.12 -20.54 -21.09
CA ASN A 756 12.35 -20.14 -20.37
C ASN A 756 12.39 -20.26 -18.84
N GLY A 757 11.44 -20.95 -18.18
CA GLY A 757 11.51 -21.19 -16.74
C GLY A 757 12.78 -21.95 -16.33
N LYS A 758 13.62 -21.38 -15.49
CA LYS A 758 14.77 -22.07 -14.90
C LYS A 758 14.36 -22.58 -13.50
N LEU A 759 14.27 -23.89 -13.36
CA LEU A 759 14.10 -24.55 -12.08
C LEU A 759 15.32 -25.41 -11.78
N SER A 760 15.95 -25.16 -10.66
CA SER A 760 16.98 -26.04 -10.10
C SER A 760 16.32 -26.88 -9.01
N PHE A 761 16.48 -28.20 -9.09
CA PHE A 761 16.04 -29.09 -8.03
C PHE A 761 17.18 -30.02 -7.61
N GLY A 762 17.18 -30.40 -6.37
CA GLY A 762 18.30 -31.17 -5.84
C GLY A 762 17.97 -31.84 -4.54
N TYR A 763 18.97 -32.47 -3.98
CA TYR A 763 18.90 -33.15 -2.69
C TYR A 763 20.11 -32.85 -1.85
N GLU A 764 19.91 -32.95 -0.53
CA GLU A 764 20.95 -32.89 0.46
C GLU A 764 20.83 -34.09 1.39
N THR A 765 21.96 -34.71 1.61
CA THR A 765 22.16 -35.78 2.62
C THR A 765 23.33 -35.38 3.52
N ARG A 766 23.59 -36.14 4.58
CA ARG A 766 24.80 -35.93 5.42
C ARG A 766 26.10 -35.94 4.58
N ASN A 767 26.12 -36.71 3.48
CA ASN A 767 27.33 -37.00 2.72
C ASN A 767 27.44 -36.24 1.39
N ALA A 768 26.34 -35.65 0.89
CA ALA A 768 26.30 -35.01 -0.43
C ALA A 768 25.23 -33.94 -0.49
N SER A 769 25.54 -32.85 -1.19
CA SER A 769 24.58 -31.84 -1.64
C SER A 769 24.73 -31.71 -3.16
N LYS A 770 23.65 -31.93 -3.91
CA LYS A 770 23.65 -31.84 -5.38
C LYS A 770 22.42 -31.07 -5.89
N PHE A 771 22.66 -30.16 -6.81
CA PHE A 771 21.63 -29.46 -7.57
C PHE A 771 21.71 -29.87 -9.05
N ILE A 772 20.56 -29.96 -9.67
CA ILE A 772 20.35 -30.33 -11.05
C ILE A 772 19.45 -29.27 -11.65
N ASN A 773 19.91 -28.62 -12.72
CA ASN A 773 19.09 -27.69 -13.47
C ASN A 773 18.14 -28.50 -14.36
N ALA A 774 16.86 -28.37 -14.13
CA ALA A 774 15.87 -28.80 -15.11
C ALA A 774 16.03 -27.87 -16.32
N LYS A 775 16.50 -28.41 -17.43
CA LYS A 775 16.52 -27.66 -18.69
C LYS A 775 15.07 -27.33 -19.02
N GLY A 776 14.76 -26.02 -19.13
CA GLY A 776 13.51 -25.57 -19.66
C GLY A 776 13.30 -26.20 -21.04
N ILE A 777 12.14 -26.77 -21.29
CA ILE A 777 11.76 -27.21 -22.62
C ILE A 777 11.40 -25.94 -23.35
N ASN A 778 12.09 -25.66 -24.47
CA ASN A 778 11.74 -24.54 -25.34
C ASN A 778 10.31 -24.73 -25.84
N VAL A 779 9.36 -24.03 -25.27
CA VAL A 779 8.06 -23.85 -25.87
C VAL A 779 8.21 -22.85 -27.00
N PHE A 780 7.52 -23.11 -28.10
CA PHE A 780 7.55 -22.31 -29.32
C PHE A 780 7.48 -20.79 -29.03
N SER A 781 8.52 -20.06 -29.41
CA SER A 781 8.54 -18.61 -29.50
C SER A 781 8.80 -18.18 -30.91
N PHE A 782 8.02 -17.24 -31.46
CA PHE A 782 8.25 -16.67 -32.80
C PHE A 782 9.56 -15.91 -32.89
N ASP A 783 10.12 -15.44 -31.75
CA ASP A 783 11.40 -14.73 -31.72
C ASP A 783 12.64 -15.64 -31.83
N ASN A 784 12.45 -16.96 -31.59
CA ASN A 784 13.53 -17.95 -31.62
C ASN A 784 13.13 -19.20 -32.43
N PHE A 785 12.42 -19.01 -33.54
CA PHE A 785 11.95 -20.10 -34.37
C PHE A 785 13.12 -20.80 -35.10
N SER A 786 13.32 -22.10 -34.82
CA SER A 786 14.18 -22.99 -35.59
C SER A 786 13.38 -24.24 -35.95
N PHE A 787 13.29 -24.55 -37.23
CA PHE A 787 12.65 -25.77 -37.75
C PHE A 787 13.31 -27.05 -37.26
N GLU A 788 14.51 -27.01 -36.74
CA GLU A 788 15.25 -28.18 -36.22
C GLU A 788 14.75 -28.65 -34.87
N ASN A 789 14.04 -27.79 -34.07
CA ASN A 789 13.55 -28.08 -32.72
C ASN A 789 12.04 -28.04 -32.61
N PHE A 790 11.33 -28.15 -33.75
CA PHE A 790 9.87 -28.08 -33.74
C PHE A 790 9.23 -29.36 -33.23
N SER A 791 8.47 -29.30 -32.13
CA SER A 791 7.63 -30.39 -31.65
C SER A 791 6.20 -29.88 -31.48
N PHE A 792 5.25 -30.63 -32.02
CA PHE A 792 3.82 -30.40 -31.83
C PHE A 792 3.28 -30.92 -30.48
N ASP A 793 4.14 -31.41 -29.61
CA ASP A 793 3.76 -31.89 -28.27
C ASP A 793 3.55 -30.69 -27.32
N THR A 794 2.57 -29.90 -27.67
CA THR A 794 2.21 -28.70 -26.94
C THR A 794 1.21 -29.05 -25.87
N GLY A 795 1.61 -28.97 -24.59
CA GLY A 795 0.65 -28.55 -23.60
C GLY A 795 0.22 -29.51 -22.54
N PHE A 796 1.06 -30.42 -22.08
CA PHE A 796 0.82 -31.06 -20.80
C PHE A 796 2.10 -31.08 -19.95
N ALA A 797 1.93 -31.02 -18.62
CA ALA A 797 2.99 -30.93 -17.63
C ALA A 797 4.31 -31.61 -18.06
N ASN A 798 5.34 -30.81 -18.25
CA ASN A 798 6.64 -31.34 -18.63
C ASN A 798 7.25 -32.11 -17.45
N SER A 799 7.61 -33.34 -17.69
CA SER A 799 8.22 -34.22 -16.69
C SER A 799 9.70 -34.40 -16.96
N TYR A 800 10.53 -33.93 -16.05
CA TYR A 800 11.97 -34.07 -16.11
C TYR A 800 12.46 -35.15 -15.14
N SER A 801 13.12 -36.18 -15.63
CA SER A 801 13.59 -37.31 -14.84
C SER A 801 15.12 -37.43 -14.82
N VAL A 802 15.70 -37.57 -13.64
CA VAL A 802 17.14 -37.76 -13.46
C VAL A 802 17.42 -39.05 -12.72
N LYS A 803 18.32 -39.87 -13.27
CA LYS A 803 18.88 -41.01 -12.58
C LYS A 803 19.90 -40.51 -11.55
N VAL A 804 19.69 -40.88 -10.30
CA VAL A 804 20.57 -40.59 -9.17
C VAL A 804 21.08 -41.92 -8.64
N ASN A 805 22.23 -41.95 -8.06
CA ASN A 805 22.75 -43.13 -7.39
C ASN A 805 23.42 -42.71 -6.08
N GLU A 806 22.68 -41.93 -5.29
CA GLU A 806 23.11 -41.52 -3.95
C GLU A 806 22.88 -42.70 -2.99
N ARG A 807 23.93 -43.13 -2.29
CA ARG A 807 23.92 -44.34 -1.47
C ARG A 807 24.24 -44.02 -0.01
N ASN A 808 23.78 -44.92 0.84
CA ASN A 808 24.15 -44.96 2.26
C ASN A 808 23.78 -43.69 3.06
N PHE A 809 22.62 -43.08 2.77
CA PHE A 809 22.06 -41.99 3.58
C PHE A 809 20.91 -42.53 4.46
N ASN A 810 20.72 -41.91 5.61
CA ASN A 810 19.61 -42.19 6.53
C ASN A 810 18.51 -41.13 6.40
N PHE A 811 18.91 -39.90 6.12
CA PHE A 811 18.03 -38.73 5.97
C PHE A 811 18.33 -37.99 4.67
N ILE A 812 17.28 -37.42 4.08
CA ILE A 812 17.38 -36.64 2.85
C ILE A 812 16.40 -35.46 2.85
N ILE A 813 16.85 -34.32 2.33
CA ILE A 813 16.04 -33.14 2.05
C ILE A 813 16.06 -32.89 0.53
N PHE A 814 14.91 -32.55 -0.04
CA PHE A 814 14.84 -32.10 -1.43
C PHE A 814 14.64 -30.59 -1.48
N ARG A 815 15.24 -29.97 -2.46
CA ARG A 815 15.27 -28.51 -2.63
C ARG A 815 14.84 -28.14 -4.03
N PHE A 816 13.97 -27.14 -4.13
CA PHE A 816 13.53 -26.52 -5.38
C PHE A 816 13.88 -25.04 -5.31
N ILE A 817 14.58 -24.54 -6.33
CA ILE A 817 15.01 -23.13 -6.41
C ILE A 817 14.78 -22.64 -7.84
N SER A 818 14.06 -21.53 -7.96
CA SER A 818 13.92 -20.78 -9.21
C SER A 818 14.51 -19.40 -9.03
N ASP A 819 15.59 -19.15 -9.76
CA ASP A 819 16.27 -17.86 -9.85
C ASP A 819 16.30 -17.44 -11.32
N SER A 820 15.18 -16.93 -11.82
CA SER A 820 15.05 -16.45 -13.20
C SER A 820 13.98 -15.36 -13.26
N ASP A 821 13.95 -14.63 -14.36
CA ASP A 821 12.94 -13.61 -14.67
C ASP A 821 11.64 -14.21 -15.26
N SER A 822 11.49 -15.53 -15.23
CA SER A 822 10.36 -16.26 -15.82
C SER A 822 9.55 -17.02 -14.80
N ASP A 823 8.35 -17.44 -15.21
CA ASP A 823 7.43 -18.26 -14.40
C ASP A 823 8.08 -19.58 -14.00
N CYS A 824 7.66 -20.08 -12.86
CA CYS A 824 8.04 -21.39 -12.37
C CYS A 824 6.89 -21.98 -11.54
N ALA A 825 6.42 -23.14 -11.97
CA ALA A 825 5.37 -23.87 -11.29
C ALA A 825 5.77 -25.34 -11.12
N VAL A 826 5.61 -25.87 -9.92
CA VAL A 826 5.90 -27.28 -9.59
C VAL A 826 4.59 -27.98 -9.30
N ASN A 827 4.21 -28.94 -10.16
CA ASN A 827 2.98 -29.72 -10.02
C ASN A 827 3.16 -30.99 -9.20
N ASN A 828 4.29 -31.67 -9.41
CA ASN A 828 4.53 -32.99 -8.82
C ASN A 828 6.03 -33.24 -8.69
N PHE A 829 6.41 -33.88 -7.61
CA PHE A 829 7.77 -34.40 -7.41
C PHE A 829 7.73 -35.83 -6.93
N THR A 830 8.44 -36.73 -7.62
CA THR A 830 8.46 -38.14 -7.35
C THR A 830 9.89 -38.65 -7.19
N ILE A 831 10.15 -39.46 -6.19
CA ILE A 831 11.42 -40.14 -6.04
C ILE A 831 11.23 -41.69 -6.06
N ILE A 832 12.24 -42.37 -6.56
CA ILE A 832 12.37 -43.84 -6.48
C ILE A 832 13.61 -44.14 -5.67
N TYR A 833 13.46 -44.91 -4.62
CA TYR A 833 14.53 -45.30 -3.70
C TYR A 833 14.47 -46.77 -3.31
N LYS A 834 15.49 -47.25 -2.64
CA LYS A 834 15.53 -48.57 -2.01
C LYS A 834 16.03 -48.43 -0.57
N ILE A 835 15.53 -49.26 0.30
CA ILE A 835 16.05 -49.46 1.64
C ILE A 835 17.14 -50.55 1.54
N ASN A 836 18.36 -50.23 2.01
CA ASN A 836 19.45 -51.21 2.04
C ASN A 836 19.24 -52.12 3.23
N LYS A 837 19.63 -53.40 3.12
CA LYS A 837 19.61 -54.31 4.27
C LYS A 837 20.53 -53.77 5.37
N GLN A 838 20.04 -53.75 6.61
CA GLN A 838 20.96 -53.59 7.76
C GLN A 838 22.07 -54.68 7.66
N ASN A 839 23.30 -54.23 7.68
CA ASN A 839 24.37 -55.16 8.03
C ASN A 839 24.13 -55.53 9.50
N LYS A 840 23.65 -56.71 9.77
CA LYS A 840 23.69 -57.25 11.14
C LYS A 840 25.17 -57.19 11.54
N GLY A 841 25.48 -56.34 12.51
CA GLY A 841 26.79 -56.35 13.12
C GLY A 841 27.05 -57.78 13.58
N VAL A 842 28.22 -58.22 13.25
CA VAL A 842 28.74 -59.49 13.84
C VAL A 842 28.89 -59.18 15.32
N GLU A 843 28.09 -59.82 16.17
CA GLU A 843 28.33 -59.90 17.59
C GLU A 843 29.75 -60.36 17.86
#